data_12c581873662f3701ed42c9ca4de003c
#
_entry.id   12c581873662f3701ed42c9ca4de003c
#
_cell.length_a   1.000
_cell.length_b   1.000
_cell.length_c   1.000
_cell.angle_alpha   90.00
_cell.angle_beta   90.00
_cell.angle_gamma   90.00
#
_symmetry.space_group_name_H-M   'P 1'
#
loop_
_entity.id
_entity.type
_entity.pdbx_description
1 polymer ?
#
loop_
_entity_poly.entity_id
_entity_poly.type
_entity_poly.pdbx_seq_one_letter_code
_entity_poly.pdbx_strand_id
1 'polypeptide(L)'
;MPDSVVISVRAMTIETQSRLVKSDVGFVEFRVTEKTTELKEVIVKAPKIRQTGDTLNYSVAGFVDATDRSIGDVLKKLPGIQVLPSGQILYQNKAISKFYVEGLDLLKGKYGIATNNIDASDVVTVQVLENHQPVRMLKDMELPEAAAINLKLKESAFGAFFASAQLGFGLPPALFSNELVGMRFTRTQQNMLVYKGDNTGRDITRELVSFYDAPETSDRELLSVQLPSAPQIKEQHFLFNDAHLISLNDLRTLKKEMTLTGNLSFIYDKQKSDSYSKRDIFLEDADTIHIAEGIDMKFLKRELEGSFTLEGNTEDYFLNNTLNVSTKWNSRNSDVADIKPPPVSQYLNLPSFHIGNDFEYIHRKGNKRYRMGASFAYTYRNNFLRVVPSSFASLLTDNQVSDSSMLQKVVYDYLATKVYISGGIDKQRITAWYTAGVFYNRYHLRSRLYAGIPWMPIAADSVRNDFIRNEIGLKITPTFMFKISAKLNSQLSLPVTYLILDRSDEVRHKEQRKGNVLYAPFLSVECPFSPRISLFSNVSYANNLGGIEEDYRGYIMTTYRTMNRTGGLMSEERKLNAFVYLNYKNPFTTLFTSVRLSYSNLWRNRLRDIYYDGILSHTTSIRRSNTWHSYGINYSLGQSIDVLRSEVKLSTGYTVNRYIALNQGLISKVKSRLFSISPSVVTDIGKFAVIKYKISYNQSRNKIAAVRMPAIHYLAQDISASFIPMKKLVLNLSFNHYYNSLLESSDRSSWFGNIGLKYGFKRVDFMLDWNNIFNTRRFINYSYNDVSSYYSDYRLRSSEILFRVRFKVF
;
A
#
# COMPACT_ATOMS: atom_id res chain seq x y z
N MET A 1 -46.36 47.59 58.98
CA MET A 1 -45.81 46.26 58.65
C MET A 1 -46.88 45.53 57.89
N PRO A 2 -46.58 44.71 56.92
CA PRO A 2 -47.64 43.99 56.18
C PRO A 2 -48.34 43.04 57.13
N ASP A 3 -49.68 43.00 57.10
CA ASP A 3 -50.49 42.17 58.00
C ASP A 3 -50.32 40.64 57.82
N SER A 4 -49.56 40.23 56.91
CA SER A 4 -49.27 38.80 56.65
C SER A 4 -47.94 38.61 55.95
N VAL A 5 -47.26 37.51 56.28
CA VAL A 5 -45.91 37.05 55.67
C VAL A 5 -46.07 35.66 55.09
N VAL A 6 -45.47 35.40 53.93
CA VAL A 6 -45.41 34.07 53.37
C VAL A 6 -44.19 33.37 53.95
N ILE A 7 -44.36 32.29 54.69
CA ILE A 7 -43.34 31.44 55.21
C ILE A 7 -43.24 30.18 54.28
N SER A 8 -42.06 29.88 53.75
CA SER A 8 -41.86 28.73 52.89
C SER A 8 -40.85 27.79 53.55
N VAL A 9 -41.16 26.51 53.63
CA VAL A 9 -40.25 25.45 54.07
C VAL A 9 -39.81 24.71 52.81
N ARG A 10 -38.45 24.64 52.62
CA ARG A 10 -37.86 24.01 51.49
C ARG A 10 -36.64 23.22 51.92
N ALA A 11 -36.59 21.91 51.56
CA ALA A 11 -35.43 21.10 51.71
C ALA A 11 -35.35 20.06 50.56
N MET A 12 -34.22 19.36 50.38
CA MET A 12 -34.03 18.39 49.30
C MET A 12 -34.94 17.16 49.40
N THR A 13 -35.33 16.81 50.63
CA THR A 13 -36.08 15.61 50.98
C THR A 13 -37.57 15.84 51.24
N ILE A 14 -38.06 17.06 51.09
CA ILE A 14 -39.45 17.41 51.30
C ILE A 14 -40.04 18.18 50.13
N GLU A 15 -41.36 18.09 49.94
CA GLU A 15 -42.07 18.98 49.04
C GLU A 15 -42.11 20.41 49.58
N THR A 16 -41.78 21.39 48.71
CA THR A 16 -41.81 22.79 49.11
C THR A 16 -43.21 23.18 49.45
N GLN A 17 -43.42 23.60 50.70
CA GLN A 17 -44.71 24.14 51.15
C GLN A 17 -44.53 25.59 51.50
N SER A 18 -45.52 26.38 51.12
CA SER A 18 -45.62 27.81 51.45
C SER A 18 -46.96 28.12 52.09
N ARG A 19 -47.00 28.91 53.18
CA ARG A 19 -48.19 29.29 53.90
C ARG A 19 -48.18 30.79 54.17
N LEU A 20 -49.30 31.43 53.90
CA LEU A 20 -49.48 32.82 54.27
C LEU A 20 -49.87 32.84 55.75
N VAL A 21 -49.12 33.55 56.55
CA VAL A 21 -49.30 33.64 58.02
C VAL A 21 -49.51 35.10 58.40
N LYS A 22 -50.47 35.38 59.24
CA LYS A 22 -50.68 36.73 59.81
C LYS A 22 -49.54 37.06 60.78
N SER A 23 -49.14 38.33 60.82
CA SER A 23 -47.99 38.80 61.61
C SER A 23 -48.18 38.72 63.16
N ASP A 24 -49.30 38.33 63.59
CA ASP A 24 -49.67 38.16 65.03
C ASP A 24 -49.52 36.67 65.50
N VAL A 25 -49.23 35.76 64.63
CA VAL A 25 -49.05 34.29 64.93
C VAL A 25 -47.64 34.01 65.45
N GLY A 26 -47.54 33.59 66.72
CA GLY A 26 -46.30 33.31 67.40
C GLY A 26 -45.68 31.95 67.08
N PHE A 27 -46.38 31.02 66.39
CA PHE A 27 -45.94 29.72 66.10
C PHE A 27 -46.58 29.15 64.79
N VAL A 28 -45.78 28.54 63.90
CA VAL A 28 -46.27 27.92 62.63
C VAL A 28 -45.74 26.56 62.50
N GLU A 29 -46.59 25.58 62.45
CA GLU A 29 -46.15 24.14 62.18
C GLU A 29 -46.37 23.81 60.73
N PHE A 30 -45.40 23.26 60.12
CA PHE A 30 -45.48 22.70 58.80
C PHE A 30 -45.43 21.16 58.90
N ARG A 31 -46.44 20.48 58.41
CA ARG A 31 -46.39 19.03 58.20
C ARG A 31 -45.95 18.81 56.79
N VAL A 32 -44.66 18.37 56.66
CA VAL A 32 -44.03 18.22 55.39
C VAL A 32 -44.17 16.76 54.88
N THR A 33 -44.40 16.65 53.57
CA THR A 33 -44.44 15.35 52.87
C THR A 33 -43.03 15.03 52.36
N GLU A 34 -42.59 13.82 52.55
CA GLU A 34 -41.30 13.38 51.99
C GLU A 34 -41.36 13.40 50.45
N LYS A 35 -40.36 14.00 49.86
CA LYS A 35 -40.15 14.00 48.41
C LYS A 35 -39.08 12.96 48.04
N THR A 36 -39.52 11.85 47.50
CA THR A 36 -38.65 10.87 46.88
C THR A 36 -38.12 11.44 45.55
N THR A 37 -36.88 11.82 45.51
CA THR A 37 -36.20 12.19 44.28
C THR A 37 -35.57 10.94 43.69
N GLU A 38 -36.21 10.37 42.67
CA GLU A 38 -35.54 9.33 41.86
C GLU A 38 -34.33 9.96 41.17
N LEU A 39 -33.13 9.56 41.60
CA LEU A 39 -31.92 9.91 40.89
C LEU A 39 -31.97 9.21 39.54
N LYS A 40 -31.90 9.97 38.45
CA LYS A 40 -31.74 9.39 37.13
C LYS A 40 -30.49 8.51 37.12
N GLU A 41 -30.66 7.29 36.71
CA GLU A 41 -29.54 6.32 36.54
C GLU A 41 -28.49 6.96 35.65
N VAL A 42 -27.30 7.17 36.21
CA VAL A 42 -26.14 7.66 35.46
C VAL A 42 -25.47 6.45 34.81
N ILE A 43 -25.85 6.14 33.58
CA ILE A 43 -25.18 5.12 32.79
C ILE A 43 -23.83 5.68 32.35
N VAL A 44 -22.79 5.33 33.07
CA VAL A 44 -21.41 5.63 32.68
C VAL A 44 -21.01 4.68 31.53
N LYS A 45 -21.12 5.13 30.30
CA LYS A 45 -20.60 4.41 29.16
C LYS A 45 -19.08 4.54 29.15
N ALA A 46 -18.37 3.43 29.15
CA ALA A 46 -16.92 3.43 28.95
C ALA A 46 -16.58 4.13 27.60
N PRO A 47 -15.57 5.02 27.58
CA PRO A 47 -15.20 5.73 26.36
C PRO A 47 -14.73 4.75 25.28
N LYS A 48 -15.13 4.96 24.03
CA LYS A 48 -14.71 4.14 22.88
C LYS A 48 -13.20 4.17 22.69
N ILE A 49 -12.56 5.29 23.03
CA ILE A 49 -11.11 5.51 22.90
C ILE A 49 -10.60 6.02 24.25
N ARG A 50 -9.56 5.36 24.79
CA ARG A 50 -8.87 5.77 26.01
C ARG A 50 -7.39 5.96 25.72
N GLN A 51 -6.84 7.09 26.12
CA GLN A 51 -5.41 7.36 26.06
C GLN A 51 -4.74 7.02 27.38
N THR A 52 -3.63 6.28 27.33
CA THR A 52 -2.78 5.97 28.49
C THR A 52 -1.33 6.20 28.07
N GLY A 53 -0.73 7.30 28.51
CA GLY A 53 0.57 7.73 27.99
C GLY A 53 0.53 7.95 26.48
N ASP A 54 1.46 7.33 25.76
CA ASP A 54 1.56 7.38 24.30
C ASP A 54 0.73 6.28 23.60
N THR A 55 -0.15 5.61 24.32
CA THR A 55 -0.99 4.53 23.77
C THR A 55 -2.45 4.96 23.70
N LEU A 56 -3.02 4.90 22.50
CA LEU A 56 -4.47 5.02 22.30
C LEU A 56 -5.07 3.62 22.27
N ASN A 57 -6.00 3.35 23.17
CA ASN A 57 -6.73 2.09 23.28
C ASN A 57 -8.14 2.27 22.69
N TYR A 58 -8.39 1.63 21.55
CA TYR A 58 -9.71 1.59 20.93
C TYR A 58 -10.44 0.33 21.39
N SER A 59 -11.56 0.48 22.09
CA SER A 59 -12.40 -0.64 22.45
C SER A 59 -13.10 -1.20 21.21
N VAL A 60 -12.80 -2.44 20.81
CA VAL A 60 -13.40 -3.06 19.61
C VAL A 60 -14.93 -3.11 19.73
N ALA A 61 -15.46 -3.38 20.93
CA ALA A 61 -16.90 -3.39 21.18
C ALA A 61 -17.61 -2.05 20.89
N GLY A 62 -16.87 -0.93 20.90
CA GLY A 62 -17.43 0.40 20.58
C GLY A 62 -17.51 0.69 19.07
N PHE A 63 -16.88 -0.12 18.22
CA PHE A 63 -16.78 0.11 16.76
C PHE A 63 -17.25 -1.07 15.92
N VAL A 64 -17.33 -2.29 16.50
CA VAL A 64 -17.79 -3.50 15.82
C VAL A 64 -19.29 -3.44 15.54
N ASP A 65 -19.69 -3.84 14.36
CA ASP A 65 -21.09 -4.05 13.98
C ASP A 65 -21.33 -5.51 13.54
N ALA A 66 -22.58 -5.87 13.32
CA ALA A 66 -22.97 -7.23 12.94
C ALA A 66 -22.45 -7.68 11.56
N THR A 67 -21.94 -6.75 10.76
CA THR A 67 -21.39 -7.03 9.41
C THR A 67 -19.91 -7.33 9.43
N ASP A 68 -19.21 -6.97 10.51
CA ASP A 68 -17.77 -7.17 10.63
C ASP A 68 -17.44 -8.64 10.84
N ARG A 69 -16.56 -9.14 10.02
CA ARG A 69 -16.01 -10.50 10.11
C ARG A 69 -14.65 -10.49 10.80
N SER A 70 -13.76 -9.66 10.30
CA SER A 70 -12.35 -9.63 10.70
C SER A 70 -12.01 -8.34 11.42
N ILE A 71 -10.90 -8.35 12.15
CA ILE A 71 -10.41 -7.12 12.77
C ILE A 71 -10.07 -6.04 11.74
N GLY A 72 -9.73 -6.43 10.50
CA GLY A 72 -9.52 -5.48 9.40
C GLY A 72 -10.77 -4.67 9.06
N ASP A 73 -11.97 -5.21 9.24
CA ASP A 73 -13.21 -4.48 9.02
C ASP A 73 -13.43 -3.41 10.09
N VAL A 74 -13.07 -3.73 11.33
CA VAL A 74 -13.11 -2.77 12.45
C VAL A 74 -12.05 -1.68 12.25
N LEU A 75 -10.81 -2.03 11.87
CA LEU A 75 -9.72 -1.06 11.63
C LEU A 75 -10.10 0.01 10.61
N LYS A 76 -10.86 -0.33 9.57
CA LYS A 76 -11.37 0.62 8.56
C LYS A 76 -12.27 1.70 9.15
N LYS A 77 -12.90 1.42 10.30
CA LYS A 77 -13.84 2.34 10.99
C LYS A 77 -13.18 3.20 12.05
N LEU A 78 -12.02 2.78 12.60
CA LEU A 78 -11.37 3.49 13.69
C LEU A 78 -10.95 4.91 13.26
N PRO A 79 -11.30 5.95 14.06
CA PRO A 79 -10.86 7.32 13.81
C PRO A 79 -9.33 7.44 13.83
N GLY A 80 -8.75 8.20 12.91
CA GLY A 80 -7.30 8.36 12.77
C GLY A 80 -6.60 7.20 12.04
N ILE A 81 -7.26 6.07 11.83
CA ILE A 81 -6.76 4.91 11.08
C ILE A 81 -7.38 4.89 9.68
N GLN A 82 -6.56 4.63 8.68
CA GLN A 82 -6.94 4.40 7.30
C GLN A 82 -6.34 3.09 6.82
N VAL A 83 -7.15 2.24 6.21
CA VAL A 83 -6.69 1.02 5.53
C VAL A 83 -6.82 1.27 4.04
N LEU A 84 -5.68 1.26 3.34
CA LEU A 84 -5.62 1.47 1.89
C LEU A 84 -6.14 0.23 1.13
N PRO A 85 -6.51 0.35 -0.15
CA PRO A 85 -6.88 -0.80 -0.98
C PRO A 85 -5.78 -1.87 -1.09
N SER A 86 -4.51 -1.49 -0.93
CA SER A 86 -3.37 -2.41 -0.85
C SER A 86 -3.34 -3.26 0.41
N GLY A 87 -4.13 -2.93 1.44
CA GLY A 87 -4.06 -3.49 2.78
C GLY A 87 -3.13 -2.74 3.73
N GLN A 88 -2.36 -1.76 3.24
CA GLN A 88 -1.49 -0.94 4.08
C GLN A 88 -2.31 -0.11 5.08
N ILE A 89 -1.87 -0.13 6.33
CA ILE A 89 -2.50 0.63 7.40
C ILE A 89 -1.73 1.92 7.62
N LEU A 90 -2.45 3.03 7.61
CA LEU A 90 -1.94 4.35 7.97
C LEU A 90 -2.56 4.81 9.28
N TYR A 91 -1.76 5.44 10.13
CA TYR A 91 -2.23 6.22 11.27
C TYR A 91 -1.87 7.69 11.04
N GLN A 92 -2.88 8.58 11.07
CA GLN A 92 -2.70 10.01 10.76
C GLN A 92 -1.90 10.24 9.47
N ASN A 93 -2.25 9.54 8.38
CA ASN A 93 -1.59 9.58 7.06
C ASN A 93 -0.13 9.10 7.00
N LYS A 94 0.41 8.51 8.07
CA LYS A 94 1.71 7.83 8.08
C LYS A 94 1.51 6.32 8.14
N ALA A 95 2.27 5.56 7.35
CA ALA A 95 2.28 4.10 7.44
C ALA A 95 2.72 3.67 8.85
N ILE A 96 2.09 2.63 9.39
CA ILE A 96 2.52 2.07 10.67
C ILE A 96 3.88 1.39 10.55
N SER A 97 4.68 1.47 11.61
CA SER A 97 6.02 0.86 11.66
C SER A 97 5.98 -0.63 11.99
N LYS A 98 5.06 -1.05 12.85
CA LYS A 98 4.93 -2.43 13.33
C LYS A 98 3.47 -2.81 13.57
N PHE A 99 3.19 -4.12 13.44
CA PHE A 99 1.89 -4.71 13.75
C PHE A 99 2.10 -5.92 14.67
N TYR A 100 1.56 -5.85 15.85
CA TYR A 100 1.71 -6.87 16.90
C TYR A 100 0.39 -7.56 17.19
N VAL A 101 0.47 -8.83 17.60
CA VAL A 101 -0.60 -9.54 18.29
C VAL A 101 -0.05 -9.95 19.64
N GLU A 102 -0.68 -9.48 20.74
CA GLU A 102 -0.21 -9.68 22.12
C GLU A 102 1.25 -9.28 22.34
N GLY A 103 1.70 -8.22 21.65
CA GLY A 103 3.04 -7.66 21.77
C GLY A 103 4.12 -8.38 20.96
N LEU A 104 3.80 -9.40 20.18
CA LEU A 104 4.74 -10.13 19.33
C LEU A 104 4.46 -9.88 17.83
N ASP A 105 5.52 -9.80 17.03
CA ASP A 105 5.48 -9.55 15.59
C ASP A 105 5.68 -10.86 14.81
N LEU A 106 4.61 -11.69 14.76
CA LEU A 106 4.61 -12.98 14.04
C LEU A 106 4.82 -12.81 12.53
N LEU A 107 4.19 -11.80 11.93
CA LEU A 107 4.01 -11.73 10.48
C LEU A 107 5.04 -10.87 9.76
N LYS A 108 5.92 -10.19 10.50
CA LYS A 108 7.06 -9.41 9.96
C LYS A 108 6.66 -8.54 8.75
N GLY A 109 5.57 -7.75 8.91
CA GLY A 109 5.06 -6.84 7.87
C GLY A 109 3.93 -7.39 7.00
N LYS A 110 3.71 -8.71 6.92
CA LYS A 110 2.60 -9.32 6.18
C LYS A 110 1.29 -9.33 7.01
N TYR A 111 1.00 -8.22 7.68
CA TYR A 111 -0.14 -8.12 8.60
C TYR A 111 -1.52 -8.22 7.92
N GLY A 112 -1.59 -8.18 6.58
CA GLY A 112 -2.80 -8.52 5.83
C GLY A 112 -3.35 -9.90 6.19
N ILE A 113 -2.46 -10.86 6.50
CA ILE A 113 -2.85 -12.20 6.96
C ILE A 113 -3.62 -12.10 8.29
N ALA A 114 -3.13 -11.34 9.28
CA ALA A 114 -3.81 -11.18 10.57
C ALA A 114 -5.10 -10.39 10.43
N THR A 115 -5.07 -9.25 9.74
CA THR A 115 -6.23 -8.36 9.65
C THR A 115 -7.42 -8.99 8.96
N ASN A 116 -7.20 -9.90 8.00
CA ASN A 116 -8.29 -10.57 7.27
C ASN A 116 -8.76 -11.89 7.92
N ASN A 117 -7.96 -12.47 8.83
CA ASN A 117 -8.26 -13.81 9.35
C ASN A 117 -8.54 -13.87 10.86
N ILE A 118 -8.08 -12.89 11.66
CA ILE A 118 -8.46 -12.78 13.07
C ILE A 118 -9.90 -12.25 13.15
N ASP A 119 -10.78 -13.00 13.79
CA ASP A 119 -12.18 -12.60 13.96
C ASP A 119 -12.27 -11.33 14.83
N ALA A 120 -13.11 -10.38 14.45
CA ALA A 120 -13.32 -9.15 15.22
C ALA A 120 -13.83 -9.44 16.63
N SER A 121 -14.57 -10.53 16.82
CA SER A 121 -15.09 -10.96 18.12
C SER A 121 -14.02 -11.42 19.09
N ASP A 122 -12.82 -11.80 18.64
CA ASP A 122 -11.75 -12.32 19.47
C ASP A 122 -10.80 -11.22 20.00
N VAL A 123 -10.95 -9.99 19.50
CA VAL A 123 -10.14 -8.84 19.90
C VAL A 123 -10.92 -7.96 20.86
N VAL A 124 -10.30 -7.60 22.01
CA VAL A 124 -10.85 -6.66 22.98
C VAL A 124 -10.50 -5.22 22.61
N THR A 125 -9.22 -5.00 22.30
CA THR A 125 -8.66 -3.66 22.14
C THR A 125 -7.68 -3.62 20.97
N VAL A 126 -7.80 -2.58 20.17
CA VAL A 126 -6.76 -2.16 19.22
C VAL A 126 -5.96 -1.05 19.90
N GLN A 127 -4.67 -1.29 20.15
CA GLN A 127 -3.76 -0.30 20.70
C GLN A 127 -2.97 0.36 19.57
N VAL A 128 -2.97 1.69 19.54
CA VAL A 128 -2.06 2.49 18.70
C VAL A 128 -0.97 3.04 19.61
N LEU A 129 0.25 2.56 19.40
CA LEU A 129 1.45 2.97 20.11
C LEU A 129 2.07 4.13 19.33
N GLU A 130 1.82 5.38 19.73
CA GLU A 130 2.13 6.55 18.92
C GLU A 130 3.62 6.84 18.78
N ASN A 131 4.36 6.78 19.86
CA ASN A 131 5.82 7.02 19.89
C ASN A 131 6.56 5.70 20.06
N HIS A 132 6.25 4.72 19.21
CA HIS A 132 6.76 3.39 19.36
C HIS A 132 8.18 3.25 18.81
N GLN A 133 9.14 2.93 19.68
CA GLN A 133 10.47 2.49 19.31
C GLN A 133 10.54 0.95 19.42
N PRO A 134 10.65 0.22 18.28
CA PRO A 134 10.65 -1.24 18.28
C PRO A 134 11.83 -1.85 19.04
N VAL A 135 12.98 -1.18 19.04
CA VAL A 135 14.20 -1.59 19.73
C VAL A 135 14.23 -0.98 21.12
N ARG A 136 14.04 -1.79 22.16
CA ARG A 136 13.87 -1.32 23.55
C ARG A 136 15.01 -0.42 24.02
N MET A 137 16.24 -0.82 23.74
CA MET A 137 17.43 -0.05 24.14
C MET A 137 17.58 1.30 23.44
N LEU A 138 16.87 1.53 22.34
CA LEU A 138 16.86 2.81 21.60
C LEU A 138 15.73 3.73 22.03
N LYS A 139 14.89 3.29 22.98
CA LYS A 139 13.86 4.12 23.59
C LYS A 139 14.53 5.39 24.15
N ASP A 140 13.95 6.54 23.87
CA ASP A 140 14.46 7.87 24.23
C ASP A 140 15.78 8.31 23.52
N MET A 141 16.33 7.49 22.62
CA MET A 141 17.57 7.77 21.90
C MET A 141 17.38 8.09 20.42
N GLU A 142 16.38 7.49 19.80
CA GLU A 142 16.03 7.76 18.41
C GLU A 142 14.58 8.21 18.34
N LEU A 143 14.30 9.19 17.48
CA LEU A 143 12.92 9.63 17.25
C LEU A 143 12.14 8.50 16.56
N PRO A 144 10.98 8.10 17.09
CA PRO A 144 10.14 7.11 16.44
C PRO A 144 9.57 7.69 15.14
N GLU A 145 9.69 6.95 14.05
CA GLU A 145 9.25 7.43 12.74
C GLU A 145 7.75 7.33 12.54
N ALA A 146 7.12 6.33 13.11
CA ALA A 146 5.70 6.03 12.92
C ALA A 146 5.10 5.26 14.11
N ALA A 147 3.79 5.31 14.23
CA ALA A 147 3.07 4.53 15.21
C ALA A 147 3.11 3.03 14.92
N ALA A 148 2.87 2.19 15.94
CA ALA A 148 2.63 0.77 15.78
C ALA A 148 1.22 0.40 16.22
N ILE A 149 0.69 -0.71 15.71
CA ILE A 149 -0.58 -1.30 16.15
C ILE A 149 -0.31 -2.57 16.92
N ASN A 150 -1.03 -2.76 18.04
CA ASN A 150 -1.03 -4.00 18.80
C ASN A 150 -2.47 -4.45 19.05
N LEU A 151 -2.77 -5.69 18.71
CA LEU A 151 -4.06 -6.33 19.00
C LEU A 151 -3.99 -7.00 20.37
N LYS A 152 -4.94 -6.67 21.24
CA LYS A 152 -5.20 -7.36 22.50
C LYS A 152 -6.38 -8.29 22.33
N LEU A 153 -6.14 -9.58 22.55
CA LEU A 153 -7.14 -10.62 22.42
C LEU A 153 -7.99 -10.72 23.71
N LYS A 154 -9.17 -11.32 23.61
CA LYS A 154 -9.97 -11.71 24.77
C LYS A 154 -9.26 -12.81 25.54
N GLU A 155 -9.48 -12.89 26.84
CA GLU A 155 -8.90 -13.97 27.68
C GLU A 155 -9.30 -15.36 27.17
N SER A 156 -10.53 -15.53 26.69
CA SER A 156 -11.00 -16.76 26.06
C SER A 156 -10.29 -17.11 24.75
N ALA A 157 -9.75 -16.12 24.07
CA ALA A 157 -9.01 -16.26 22.80
C ALA A 157 -7.51 -16.45 23.05
N PHE A 158 -6.99 -15.93 24.14
CA PHE A 158 -5.57 -16.00 24.46
C PHE A 158 -5.16 -17.43 24.86
N GLY A 159 -4.22 -18.02 24.14
CA GLY A 159 -3.72 -19.38 24.38
C GLY A 159 -4.60 -20.50 23.80
N ALA A 160 -5.83 -20.21 23.40
CA ALA A 160 -6.70 -21.17 22.75
C ALA A 160 -6.24 -21.46 21.31
N PHE A 161 -6.57 -22.66 20.82
CA PHE A 161 -6.41 -22.99 19.40
C PHE A 161 -7.70 -22.66 18.67
N PHE A 162 -7.60 -21.77 17.69
CA PHE A 162 -8.71 -21.42 16.81
C PHE A 162 -8.54 -22.08 15.46
N ALA A 163 -9.61 -22.66 14.95
CA ALA A 163 -9.66 -23.08 13.58
C ALA A 163 -10.99 -22.64 12.92
N SER A 164 -10.91 -22.24 11.68
CA SER A 164 -12.09 -22.02 10.86
C SER A 164 -11.89 -22.63 9.48
N ALA A 165 -12.94 -23.24 8.96
CA ALA A 165 -12.98 -23.77 7.60
C ALA A 165 -14.16 -23.17 6.87
N GLN A 166 -13.96 -22.71 5.63
CA GLN A 166 -15.00 -22.24 4.73
C GLN A 166 -14.95 -23.07 3.46
N LEU A 167 -16.10 -23.53 3.02
CA LEU A 167 -16.30 -24.15 1.72
C LEU A 167 -17.32 -23.31 0.95
N GLY A 168 -16.98 -22.96 -0.27
CA GLY A 168 -17.83 -22.15 -1.14
C GLY A 168 -17.95 -22.78 -2.53
N PHE A 169 -19.16 -22.78 -3.07
CA PHE A 169 -19.48 -23.23 -4.41
C PHE A 169 -20.45 -22.27 -5.07
N GLY A 170 -20.28 -22.01 -6.38
CA GLY A 170 -21.15 -21.09 -7.10
C GLY A 170 -21.22 -21.32 -8.61
N LEU A 171 -22.15 -20.63 -9.27
CA LEU A 171 -22.45 -20.70 -10.70
C LEU A 171 -23.01 -19.36 -11.21
N PRO A 172 -22.98 -19.11 -12.56
CA PRO A 172 -21.98 -19.49 -13.54
C PRO A 172 -20.82 -18.48 -13.57
N PRO A 173 -19.61 -18.83 -13.93
CA PRO A 173 -19.07 -20.17 -14.17
C PRO A 173 -18.95 -20.97 -12.87
N ALA A 174 -18.39 -22.18 -12.91
CA ALA A 174 -18.11 -22.90 -11.66
C ALA A 174 -17.17 -22.07 -10.77
N LEU A 175 -17.65 -21.68 -9.59
CA LEU A 175 -16.95 -20.87 -8.61
C LEU A 175 -16.60 -21.67 -7.38
N PHE A 176 -15.48 -21.33 -6.75
CA PHE A 176 -15.11 -21.81 -5.43
C PHE A 176 -14.51 -20.70 -4.57
N SER A 177 -14.72 -20.78 -3.25
CA SER A 177 -14.10 -19.90 -2.26
C SER A 177 -13.89 -20.68 -0.97
N ASN A 178 -12.72 -21.30 -0.86
CA ASN A 178 -12.34 -22.19 0.23
C ASN A 178 -11.31 -21.53 1.12
N GLU A 179 -11.48 -21.61 2.42
CA GLU A 179 -10.54 -21.08 3.40
C GLU A 179 -10.35 -22.10 4.53
N LEU A 180 -9.10 -22.31 4.95
CA LEU A 180 -8.75 -23.04 6.15
C LEU A 180 -7.76 -22.19 6.95
N VAL A 181 -8.13 -21.82 8.16
CA VAL A 181 -7.31 -21.00 9.04
C VAL A 181 -7.18 -21.71 10.38
N GLY A 182 -5.93 -21.92 10.83
CA GLY A 182 -5.62 -22.40 12.17
C GLY A 182 -4.68 -21.43 12.84
N MET A 183 -4.94 -21.04 14.08
CA MET A 183 -4.09 -20.08 14.79
C MET A 183 -4.10 -20.32 16.28
N ARG A 184 -2.97 -19.95 16.93
CA ARG A 184 -2.80 -19.95 18.36
C ARG A 184 -1.87 -18.83 18.77
N PHE A 185 -2.25 -18.03 19.76
CA PHE A 185 -1.46 -16.92 20.26
C PHE A 185 -1.25 -17.06 21.77
N THR A 186 -0.01 -17.30 22.17
CA THR A 186 0.43 -17.30 23.58
C THR A 186 1.52 -16.24 23.77
N ARG A 187 2.01 -16.04 24.99
CA ARG A 187 3.13 -15.12 25.29
C ARG A 187 4.48 -15.64 24.78
N THR A 188 4.60 -16.94 24.55
CA THR A 188 5.87 -17.58 24.18
C THR A 188 5.85 -18.25 22.83
N GLN A 189 4.66 -18.49 22.28
CA GLN A 189 4.50 -19.16 21.00
C GLN A 189 3.27 -18.59 20.27
N GLN A 190 3.46 -18.27 19.00
CA GLN A 190 2.37 -17.88 18.10
C GLN A 190 2.48 -18.69 16.81
N ASN A 191 1.37 -19.24 16.38
CA ASN A 191 1.29 -20.02 15.15
C ASN A 191 0.10 -19.55 14.34
N MET A 192 0.26 -19.50 13.00
CA MET A 192 -0.81 -19.20 12.09
C MET A 192 -0.62 -19.95 10.78
N LEU A 193 -1.56 -20.84 10.48
CA LEU A 193 -1.68 -21.56 9.21
C LEU A 193 -2.86 -20.97 8.43
N VAL A 194 -2.65 -20.61 7.19
CA VAL A 194 -3.71 -20.13 6.30
C VAL A 194 -3.62 -20.85 4.95
N TYR A 195 -4.69 -21.45 4.53
CA TYR A 195 -4.93 -21.88 3.15
C TYR A 195 -6.14 -21.15 2.60
N LYS A 196 -6.03 -20.63 1.39
CA LYS A 196 -7.14 -20.04 0.64
C LYS A 196 -7.12 -20.52 -0.80
N GLY A 197 -8.28 -20.91 -1.30
CA GLY A 197 -8.52 -21.16 -2.70
C GLY A 197 -9.71 -20.32 -3.17
N ASP A 198 -9.55 -19.50 -4.19
CA ASP A 198 -10.58 -18.55 -4.61
C ASP A 198 -10.51 -18.24 -6.11
N ASN A 199 -11.67 -18.33 -6.79
CA ASN A 199 -11.82 -17.89 -8.17
C ASN A 199 -12.99 -16.90 -8.35
N THR A 200 -13.37 -16.21 -7.26
CA THR A 200 -14.52 -15.30 -7.25
C THR A 200 -14.15 -13.84 -7.54
N GLY A 201 -12.98 -13.59 -8.10
CA GLY A 201 -12.49 -12.24 -8.39
C GLY A 201 -11.87 -11.52 -7.20
N ARG A 202 -11.49 -12.24 -6.14
CA ARG A 202 -10.72 -11.72 -5.00
C ARG A 202 -9.23 -11.99 -5.20
N ASP A 203 -8.42 -10.96 -5.15
CA ASP A 203 -6.97 -11.12 -5.10
C ASP A 203 -6.53 -11.47 -3.67
N ILE A 204 -6.48 -12.78 -3.38
CA ILE A 204 -6.02 -13.28 -2.07
C ILE A 204 -4.52 -13.10 -1.86
N THR A 205 -3.73 -12.84 -2.90
CA THR A 205 -2.28 -12.69 -2.81
C THR A 205 -1.85 -11.40 -2.11
N ARG A 206 -2.72 -10.40 -2.05
CA ARG A 206 -2.49 -9.15 -1.32
C ARG A 206 -2.29 -9.34 0.18
N GLU A 207 -2.78 -10.43 0.75
CA GLU A 207 -2.57 -10.74 2.17
C GLU A 207 -1.10 -10.98 2.51
N LEU A 208 -0.28 -11.37 1.51
CA LEU A 208 1.15 -11.64 1.68
C LEU A 208 2.06 -10.43 1.44
N VAL A 209 1.52 -9.27 1.09
CA VAL A 209 2.34 -8.07 0.88
C VAL A 209 2.95 -7.62 2.21
N SER A 210 4.29 -7.51 2.24
CA SER A 210 5.00 -6.89 3.37
C SER A 210 5.01 -5.37 3.24
N PHE A 211 4.77 -4.66 4.34
CA PHE A 211 4.70 -3.20 4.38
C PHE A 211 5.80 -2.58 5.24
N TYR A 212 6.73 -3.36 5.81
CA TYR A 212 7.79 -2.81 6.65
C TYR A 212 8.97 -2.28 5.84
N ASP A 213 9.37 -3.03 4.83
CA ASP A 213 10.57 -2.71 4.05
C ASP A 213 10.20 -2.49 2.58
N ALA A 214 10.72 -1.41 1.99
CA ALA A 214 10.74 -1.28 0.54
C ALA A 214 11.82 -2.24 0.00
N PRO A 215 11.56 -3.01 -1.06
CA PRO A 215 12.58 -3.87 -1.65
C PRO A 215 13.81 -3.04 -2.04
N GLU A 216 14.99 -3.42 -1.59
CA GLU A 216 16.26 -2.72 -1.90
C GLU A 216 16.60 -2.77 -3.39
N THR A 217 16.06 -3.72 -4.13
CA THR A 217 16.26 -3.86 -5.57
C THR A 217 15.04 -3.39 -6.33
N SER A 218 15.23 -2.57 -7.35
CA SER A 218 14.14 -2.29 -8.29
C SER A 218 13.74 -3.60 -8.97
N ASP A 219 12.57 -4.12 -8.62
CA ASP A 219 11.95 -5.28 -9.29
C ASP A 219 11.45 -4.91 -10.71
N ARG A 220 12.09 -3.94 -11.33
CA ARG A 220 11.68 -3.46 -12.65
C ARG A 220 11.97 -4.51 -13.71
N GLU A 221 10.91 -5.12 -14.21
CA GLU A 221 10.96 -6.03 -15.35
C GLU A 221 11.29 -5.23 -16.62
N LEU A 222 12.33 -5.64 -17.34
CA LEU A 222 12.71 -5.04 -18.64
C LEU A 222 11.80 -5.52 -19.77
N LEU A 223 11.28 -6.73 -19.67
CA LEU A 223 10.42 -7.36 -20.67
C LEU A 223 8.97 -7.35 -20.22
N SER A 224 8.05 -7.12 -21.14
CA SER A 224 6.61 -7.19 -20.90
C SER A 224 5.89 -7.71 -22.14
N VAL A 225 4.71 -8.27 -21.98
CA VAL A 225 3.75 -8.47 -23.06
C VAL A 225 2.82 -7.27 -23.12
N GLN A 226 2.05 -7.14 -24.19
CA GLN A 226 0.96 -6.16 -24.22
C GLN A 226 -0.09 -6.55 -23.18
N LEU A 227 -0.36 -5.63 -22.26
CA LEU A 227 -1.28 -5.84 -21.14
C LEU A 227 -2.53 -4.98 -21.30
N PRO A 228 -3.71 -5.52 -20.99
CA PRO A 228 -4.88 -4.67 -20.74
C PRO A 228 -4.61 -3.71 -19.58
N SER A 229 -4.98 -2.44 -19.70
CA SER A 229 -4.90 -1.54 -18.52
C SER A 229 -5.99 -1.90 -17.53
N ALA A 230 -5.67 -2.16 -16.27
CA ALA A 230 -6.66 -2.54 -15.27
C ALA A 230 -7.75 -1.47 -15.10
N PRO A 231 -9.05 -1.82 -15.13
CA PRO A 231 -10.13 -0.86 -14.95
C PRO A 231 -10.13 -0.31 -13.51
N GLN A 232 -10.54 0.95 -13.35
CA GLN A 232 -10.58 1.62 -12.05
C GLN A 232 -11.86 1.31 -11.26
N ILE A 233 -12.20 0.02 -11.18
CA ILE A 233 -13.36 -0.50 -10.45
C ILE A 233 -12.91 -1.57 -9.46
N LYS A 234 -13.82 -2.08 -8.63
CA LYS A 234 -13.50 -3.17 -7.70
C LYS A 234 -13.10 -4.44 -8.46
N GLU A 235 -12.04 -5.10 -8.01
CA GLU A 235 -11.48 -6.30 -8.65
C GLU A 235 -12.47 -7.43 -8.84
N GLN A 236 -13.38 -7.61 -7.90
CA GLN A 236 -14.43 -8.63 -7.99
C GLN A 236 -15.28 -8.54 -9.26
N HIS A 237 -15.27 -7.39 -9.97
CA HIS A 237 -16.03 -7.22 -11.20
C HIS A 237 -15.25 -7.60 -12.47
N PHE A 238 -13.89 -7.59 -12.41
CA PHE A 238 -13.07 -7.81 -13.61
C PHE A 238 -11.97 -8.87 -13.47
N LEU A 239 -11.61 -9.29 -12.24
CA LEU A 239 -10.54 -10.25 -12.04
C LEU A 239 -11.05 -11.67 -12.26
N PHE A 240 -10.63 -12.31 -13.34
CA PHE A 240 -10.83 -13.72 -13.58
C PHE A 240 -9.60 -14.47 -13.09
N ASN A 241 -9.65 -14.97 -11.87
CA ASN A 241 -8.56 -15.67 -11.20
C ASN A 241 -8.90 -17.13 -10.92
N ASP A 242 -7.86 -17.91 -10.62
CA ASP A 242 -7.92 -19.27 -10.07
C ASP A 242 -6.71 -19.37 -9.15
N ALA A 243 -6.92 -18.94 -7.89
CA ALA A 243 -5.84 -18.66 -6.96
C ALA A 243 -5.85 -19.63 -5.79
N HIS A 244 -4.64 -20.10 -5.42
CA HIS A 244 -4.38 -20.88 -4.22
C HIS A 244 -3.22 -20.25 -3.46
N LEU A 245 -3.40 -20.06 -2.16
CA LEU A 245 -2.44 -19.48 -1.25
C LEU A 245 -2.28 -20.38 -0.03
N ILE A 246 -1.03 -20.68 0.33
CA ILE A 246 -0.69 -21.34 1.59
C ILE A 246 0.29 -20.43 2.34
N SER A 247 0.05 -20.19 3.63
CA SER A 247 0.96 -19.43 4.48
C SER A 247 1.11 -20.12 5.83
N LEU A 248 2.36 -20.40 6.21
CA LEU A 248 2.77 -21.00 7.48
C LEU A 248 3.59 -19.99 8.25
N ASN A 249 3.16 -19.64 9.45
CA ASN A 249 3.84 -18.67 10.30
C ASN A 249 3.99 -19.23 11.69
N ASP A 250 5.21 -19.27 12.19
CA ASP A 250 5.56 -19.75 13.53
C ASP A 250 6.49 -18.75 14.20
N LEU A 251 6.19 -18.37 15.44
CA LEU A 251 7.05 -17.56 16.29
C LEU A 251 7.18 -18.25 17.65
N ARG A 252 8.42 -18.42 18.10
CA ARG A 252 8.75 -18.98 19.41
C ARG A 252 9.66 -18.06 20.17
N THR A 253 9.32 -17.78 21.40
CA THR A 253 10.22 -17.13 22.36
C THR A 253 11.15 -18.18 22.93
N LEU A 254 12.44 -17.98 22.69
CA LEU A 254 13.54 -18.77 23.25
C LEU A 254 13.91 -18.22 24.64
N LYS A 255 15.08 -18.54 25.13
CA LYS A 255 15.57 -18.00 26.44
C LYS A 255 15.89 -16.50 26.31
N LYS A 256 15.66 -15.72 27.37
CA LYS A 256 16.10 -14.32 27.56
C LYS A 256 15.60 -13.38 26.44
N GLU A 257 14.29 -13.32 26.20
CA GLU A 257 13.67 -12.37 25.26
C GLU A 257 14.19 -12.49 23.80
N MET A 258 14.70 -13.66 23.44
CA MET A 258 14.99 -14.04 22.07
C MET A 258 13.78 -14.68 21.42
N THR A 259 13.46 -14.29 20.22
CA THR A 259 12.40 -14.88 19.40
C THR A 259 12.97 -15.46 18.12
N LEU A 260 12.47 -16.63 17.73
CA LEU A 260 12.70 -17.20 16.41
C LEU A 260 11.37 -17.17 15.65
N THR A 261 11.35 -16.53 14.49
CA THR A 261 10.18 -16.42 13.64
C THR A 261 10.45 -17.05 12.28
N GLY A 262 9.58 -17.94 11.84
CA GLY A 262 9.60 -18.53 10.49
C GLY A 262 8.30 -18.22 9.77
N ASN A 263 8.39 -17.68 8.55
CA ASN A 263 7.28 -17.42 7.67
C ASN A 263 7.56 -18.09 6.33
N LEU A 264 6.64 -18.94 5.85
CA LEU A 264 6.71 -19.59 4.56
C LEU A 264 5.38 -19.39 3.83
N SER A 265 5.43 -18.98 2.57
CA SER A 265 4.23 -18.79 1.76
C SER A 265 4.42 -19.30 0.35
N PHE A 266 3.38 -19.91 -0.20
CA PHE A 266 3.31 -20.33 -1.59
C PHE A 266 2.04 -19.79 -2.24
N ILE A 267 2.18 -19.27 -3.45
CA ILE A 267 1.12 -18.74 -4.28
C ILE A 267 1.11 -19.50 -5.62
N TYR A 268 -0.07 -19.92 -6.01
CA TYR A 268 -0.43 -20.28 -7.37
C TYR A 268 -1.63 -19.45 -7.78
N ASP A 269 -1.56 -18.70 -8.87
CA ASP A 269 -2.70 -17.91 -9.36
C ASP A 269 -2.68 -17.84 -10.89
N LYS A 270 -3.78 -18.25 -11.51
CA LYS A 270 -3.99 -18.15 -12.95
C LYS A 270 -5.04 -17.10 -13.23
N GLN A 271 -4.60 -15.99 -13.79
CA GLN A 271 -5.47 -14.86 -14.14
C GLN A 271 -5.71 -14.80 -15.63
N LYS A 272 -6.91 -14.32 -16.00
CA LYS A 272 -7.27 -14.02 -17.40
C LYS A 272 -7.82 -12.60 -17.48
N SER A 273 -7.57 -11.93 -18.59
CA SER A 273 -8.19 -10.65 -18.89
C SER A 273 -8.35 -10.48 -20.39
N ASP A 274 -9.45 -9.90 -20.80
CA ASP A 274 -9.83 -9.66 -22.18
C ASP A 274 -10.28 -8.21 -22.30
N SER A 275 -9.71 -7.48 -23.23
CA SER A 275 -10.03 -6.08 -23.47
C SER A 275 -9.82 -5.67 -24.92
N TYR A 276 -10.56 -4.65 -25.33
CA TYR A 276 -10.29 -3.91 -26.54
C TYR A 276 -9.80 -2.51 -26.18
N SER A 277 -8.73 -2.04 -26.84
CA SER A 277 -8.18 -0.71 -26.60
C SER A 277 -7.97 0.06 -27.89
N LYS A 278 -8.19 1.39 -27.84
CA LYS A 278 -7.77 2.34 -28.89
C LYS A 278 -6.83 3.35 -28.25
N ARG A 279 -5.74 3.60 -28.93
CA ARG A 279 -4.78 4.62 -28.54
C ARG A 279 -4.51 5.54 -29.72
N ASP A 280 -4.74 6.83 -29.54
CA ASP A 280 -4.38 7.86 -30.50
C ASP A 280 -3.14 8.58 -29.97
N ILE A 281 -2.09 8.61 -30.75
CA ILE A 281 -0.82 9.30 -30.42
C ILE A 281 -0.76 10.54 -31.28
N PHE A 282 -0.79 11.71 -30.64
CA PHE A 282 -0.78 13.00 -31.30
C PHE A 282 0.67 13.39 -31.61
N LEU A 283 0.97 13.53 -32.90
CA LEU A 283 2.26 14.02 -33.39
C LEU A 283 2.16 15.54 -33.68
N GLU A 284 3.30 16.20 -33.92
CA GLU A 284 3.30 17.54 -34.50
C GLU A 284 2.75 17.49 -35.95
N ASP A 285 2.29 18.59 -36.49
CA ASP A 285 1.71 18.71 -37.84
C ASP A 285 0.32 18.07 -38.06
N ALA A 286 -0.45 17.90 -36.97
CA ALA A 286 -1.79 17.34 -36.95
C ALA A 286 -1.89 15.85 -37.39
N ASP A 287 -0.78 15.14 -37.51
CA ASP A 287 -0.78 13.72 -37.77
C ASP A 287 -1.06 12.93 -36.48
N THR A 288 -1.80 11.84 -36.61
CA THR A 288 -2.19 11.01 -35.45
C THR A 288 -2.00 9.54 -35.78
N ILE A 289 -1.24 8.84 -34.95
CA ILE A 289 -1.10 7.40 -35.06
C ILE A 289 -2.25 6.73 -34.29
N HIS A 290 -3.08 5.99 -35.01
CA HIS A 290 -4.19 5.23 -34.46
C HIS A 290 -3.77 3.77 -34.24
N ILE A 291 -3.88 3.30 -33.01
CA ILE A 291 -3.59 1.92 -32.64
C ILE A 291 -4.86 1.33 -32.00
N ALA A 292 -5.39 0.26 -32.56
CA ALA A 292 -6.56 -0.42 -32.04
C ALA A 292 -6.24 -1.92 -31.87
N GLU A 293 -6.42 -2.45 -30.67
CA GLU A 293 -5.97 -3.78 -30.28
C GLU A 293 -7.02 -4.50 -29.42
N GLY A 294 -7.36 -5.73 -29.83
CA GLY A 294 -8.00 -6.71 -28.95
C GLY A 294 -6.91 -7.51 -28.23
N ILE A 295 -6.96 -7.63 -26.90
CA ILE A 295 -5.94 -8.26 -26.09
C ILE A 295 -6.58 -9.36 -25.24
N ASP A 296 -6.21 -10.63 -25.47
CA ASP A 296 -6.48 -11.77 -24.57
C ASP A 296 -5.20 -12.12 -23.82
N MET A 297 -5.20 -11.94 -22.50
CA MET A 297 -4.04 -12.17 -21.66
C MET A 297 -4.31 -13.25 -20.61
N LYS A 298 -3.32 -14.14 -20.43
CA LYS A 298 -3.26 -15.17 -19.39
C LYS A 298 -1.98 -14.98 -18.60
N PHE A 299 -2.13 -14.79 -17.28
CA PHE A 299 -1.02 -14.69 -16.35
C PHE A 299 -1.01 -15.88 -15.42
N LEU A 300 0.10 -16.58 -15.34
CA LEU A 300 0.34 -17.64 -14.38
C LEU A 300 1.40 -17.18 -13.38
N LYS A 301 0.96 -16.96 -12.15
CA LYS A 301 1.78 -16.57 -11.00
C LYS A 301 2.09 -17.80 -10.15
N ARG A 302 3.36 -18.07 -9.89
CA ARG A 302 3.85 -19.16 -9.03
C ARG A 302 5.05 -18.64 -8.26
N GLU A 303 4.85 -18.46 -6.95
CA GLU A 303 5.86 -17.83 -6.09
C GLU A 303 5.96 -18.58 -4.77
N LEU A 304 7.20 -18.83 -4.33
CA LEU A 304 7.53 -19.38 -3.01
C LEU A 304 8.41 -18.37 -2.29
N GLU A 305 8.02 -18.01 -1.08
CA GLU A 305 8.77 -17.08 -0.24
C GLU A 305 8.95 -17.65 1.15
N GLY A 306 10.16 -17.58 1.67
CA GLY A 306 10.52 -17.94 3.04
C GLY A 306 11.30 -16.83 3.72
N SER A 307 10.98 -16.57 5.00
CA SER A 307 11.72 -15.64 5.85
C SER A 307 11.93 -16.26 7.22
N PHE A 308 13.18 -16.23 7.72
CA PHE A 308 13.57 -16.72 9.03
C PHE A 308 14.27 -15.61 9.80
N THR A 309 13.71 -15.21 10.93
CA THR A 309 14.23 -14.11 11.75
C THR A 309 14.55 -14.60 13.15
N LEU A 310 15.81 -14.39 13.57
CA LEU A 310 16.25 -14.50 14.96
C LEU A 310 16.36 -13.08 15.51
N GLU A 311 15.58 -12.75 16.53
CA GLU A 311 15.57 -11.44 17.17
C GLU A 311 15.77 -11.57 18.68
N GLY A 312 16.71 -10.81 19.22
CA GLY A 312 16.91 -10.59 20.66
C GLY A 312 16.69 -9.10 20.95
N ASN A 313 15.77 -8.74 21.87
CA ASN A 313 15.40 -7.35 22.09
C ASN A 313 15.29 -7.06 23.59
N THR A 314 16.44 -6.74 24.19
CA THR A 314 16.59 -6.46 25.61
C THR A 314 16.90 -4.97 25.86
N GLU A 315 17.08 -4.58 27.11
CA GLU A 315 17.54 -3.22 27.45
C GLU A 315 19.04 -3.01 27.20
N ASP A 316 19.83 -4.11 27.15
CA ASP A 316 21.30 -4.08 27.05
C ASP A 316 21.76 -4.31 25.59
N TYR A 317 21.05 -5.16 24.84
CA TYR A 317 21.40 -5.46 23.46
C TYR A 317 20.16 -5.69 22.58
N PHE A 318 20.34 -5.42 21.32
CA PHE A 318 19.45 -5.83 20.23
C PHE A 318 20.22 -6.68 19.23
N LEU A 319 19.66 -7.81 18.86
CA LEU A 319 20.15 -8.70 17.81
C LEU A 319 19.01 -8.95 16.83
N ASN A 320 19.27 -8.74 15.55
CA ASN A 320 18.36 -9.18 14.51
C ASN A 320 19.15 -9.87 13.39
N ASN A 321 18.73 -11.06 13.02
CA ASN A 321 19.26 -11.75 11.84
C ASN A 321 18.09 -12.30 11.04
N THR A 322 17.92 -11.82 9.81
CA THR A 322 16.82 -12.19 8.93
C THR A 322 17.37 -12.79 7.63
N LEU A 323 17.03 -14.04 7.38
CA LEU A 323 17.27 -14.74 6.12
C LEU A 323 15.99 -14.74 5.28
N ASN A 324 16.04 -14.20 4.07
CA ASN A 324 14.95 -14.19 3.10
C ASN A 324 15.33 -15.03 1.87
N VAL A 325 14.43 -15.89 1.43
CA VAL A 325 14.58 -16.68 0.20
C VAL A 325 13.28 -16.57 -0.59
N SER A 326 13.37 -16.22 -1.85
CA SER A 326 12.20 -16.23 -2.72
C SER A 326 12.53 -16.77 -4.10
N THR A 327 11.58 -17.47 -4.68
CA THR A 327 11.67 -17.95 -6.06
C THR A 327 10.33 -17.79 -6.75
N LYS A 328 10.39 -17.35 -8.01
CA LYS A 328 9.22 -17.07 -8.84
C LYS A 328 9.35 -17.79 -10.16
N TRP A 329 8.26 -18.35 -10.67
CA TRP A 329 8.16 -19.03 -11.97
C TRP A 329 6.99 -18.46 -12.77
N ASN A 330 6.90 -17.14 -12.81
CA ASN A 330 5.80 -16.42 -13.42
C ASN A 330 5.91 -16.47 -14.96
N SER A 331 4.74 -16.56 -15.62
CA SER A 331 4.68 -16.46 -17.08
C SER A 331 3.40 -15.74 -17.52
N ARG A 332 3.51 -15.04 -18.67
CA ARG A 332 2.37 -14.33 -19.29
C ARG A 332 2.26 -14.73 -20.75
N ASN A 333 1.04 -15.05 -21.19
CA ASN A 333 0.67 -15.16 -22.60
C ASN A 333 -0.23 -13.99 -22.95
N SER A 334 -0.02 -13.36 -24.08
CA SER A 334 -0.87 -12.29 -24.57
C SER A 334 -1.02 -12.42 -26.10
N ASP A 335 -2.23 -12.67 -26.54
CA ASP A 335 -2.59 -12.68 -27.96
C ASP A 335 -3.21 -11.32 -28.29
N VAL A 336 -2.60 -10.61 -29.25
CA VAL A 336 -3.02 -9.29 -29.67
C VAL A 336 -3.59 -9.39 -31.09
N ALA A 337 -4.88 -9.14 -31.23
CA ALA A 337 -5.54 -9.00 -32.52
C ALA A 337 -5.52 -7.52 -32.92
N ASP A 338 -4.75 -7.18 -33.93
CA ASP A 338 -4.75 -5.85 -34.55
C ASP A 338 -5.80 -5.78 -35.65
N ILE A 339 -6.07 -4.56 -36.13
CA ILE A 339 -6.91 -4.30 -37.35
C ILE A 339 -6.35 -5.01 -38.57
N LYS A 340 -5.02 -5.31 -38.59
CA LYS A 340 -4.35 -6.04 -39.66
C LYS A 340 -3.96 -7.46 -39.22
N PRO A 341 -4.51 -8.53 -39.81
CA PRO A 341 -4.08 -9.90 -39.54
C PRO A 341 -2.65 -10.15 -40.05
N PRO A 342 -1.89 -11.10 -39.45
CA PRO A 342 -2.30 -12.04 -38.44
C PRO A 342 -2.17 -11.51 -37.00
N PRO A 343 -2.90 -12.11 -36.03
CA PRO A 343 -2.76 -11.74 -34.62
C PRO A 343 -1.33 -12.06 -34.13
N VAL A 344 -0.82 -11.23 -33.19
CA VAL A 344 0.52 -11.38 -32.61
C VAL A 344 0.41 -12.12 -31.29
N SER A 345 1.04 -13.29 -31.20
CA SER A 345 1.16 -14.06 -29.97
C SER A 345 2.45 -13.72 -29.24
N GLN A 346 2.34 -13.41 -27.97
CA GLN A 346 3.44 -13.06 -27.08
C GLN A 346 3.49 -14.03 -25.91
N TYR A 347 4.68 -14.59 -25.63
CA TYR A 347 4.93 -15.40 -24.45
C TYR A 347 6.13 -14.86 -23.67
N LEU A 348 5.88 -14.47 -22.43
CA LEU A 348 6.88 -13.96 -21.50
C LEU A 348 7.06 -14.95 -20.36
N ASN A 349 8.31 -15.36 -20.12
CA ASN A 349 8.71 -16.17 -18.99
C ASN A 349 9.60 -15.37 -18.05
N LEU A 350 9.31 -15.38 -16.74
CA LEU A 350 9.91 -14.51 -15.73
C LEU A 350 10.42 -15.30 -14.50
N PRO A 351 11.33 -16.30 -14.69
CA PRO A 351 11.90 -16.97 -13.55
C PRO A 351 12.85 -16.05 -12.78
N SER A 352 12.75 -16.08 -11.47
CA SER A 352 13.67 -15.35 -10.59
C SER A 352 13.95 -16.12 -9.30
N PHE A 353 15.17 -15.98 -8.82
CA PHE A 353 15.63 -16.48 -7.53
C PHE A 353 16.28 -15.34 -6.76
N HIS A 354 15.94 -15.23 -5.48
CA HIS A 354 16.53 -14.27 -4.57
C HIS A 354 16.83 -14.92 -3.23
N ILE A 355 18.02 -14.62 -2.70
CA ILE A 355 18.44 -14.94 -1.33
C ILE A 355 19.08 -13.70 -0.73
N GLY A 356 18.67 -13.35 0.50
CA GLY A 356 19.23 -12.23 1.24
C GLY A 356 19.36 -12.56 2.71
N ASN A 357 20.39 -12.04 3.36
CA ASN A 357 20.55 -12.09 4.80
C ASN A 357 20.91 -10.72 5.33
N ASP A 358 20.18 -10.27 6.35
CA ASP A 358 20.41 -9.03 7.06
C ASP A 358 20.69 -9.31 8.52
N PHE A 359 21.87 -8.94 8.98
CA PHE A 359 22.34 -9.05 10.35
C PHE A 359 22.54 -7.68 10.95
N GLU A 360 22.04 -7.49 12.16
CA GLU A 360 22.24 -6.29 12.96
C GLU A 360 22.43 -6.65 14.44
N TYR A 361 23.42 -6.05 15.04
CA TYR A 361 23.68 -6.13 16.47
C TYR A 361 23.91 -4.74 17.04
N ILE A 362 23.21 -4.41 18.12
CA ILE A 362 23.36 -3.15 18.85
C ILE A 362 23.65 -3.51 20.31
N HIS A 363 24.62 -2.83 20.88
CA HIS A 363 24.98 -2.98 22.31
C HIS A 363 25.11 -1.61 22.95
N ARG A 364 24.62 -1.49 24.19
CA ARG A 364 24.69 -0.29 25.00
C ARG A 364 25.57 -0.54 26.22
N LYS A 365 26.48 0.42 26.51
CA LYS A 365 27.26 0.44 27.72
C LYS A 365 27.22 1.85 28.33
N GLY A 366 26.39 2.04 29.36
CA GLY A 366 26.12 3.35 29.90
C GLY A 366 25.50 4.30 28.86
N ASN A 367 26.16 5.43 28.62
CA ASN A 367 25.75 6.41 27.62
C ASN A 367 26.40 6.21 26.24
N LYS A 368 27.14 5.13 26.03
CA LYS A 368 27.76 4.76 24.76
C LYS A 368 26.96 3.69 24.07
N ARG A 369 26.82 3.81 22.76
CA ARG A 369 26.12 2.86 21.90
C ARG A 369 27.06 2.39 20.80
N TYR A 370 27.03 1.08 20.53
CA TYR A 370 27.76 0.44 19.46
C TYR A 370 26.78 -0.34 18.60
N ARG A 371 26.85 -0.18 17.29
CA ARG A 371 26.01 -0.89 16.32
C ARG A 371 26.90 -1.46 15.24
N MET A 372 26.69 -2.69 14.86
CA MET A 372 27.29 -3.30 13.69
C MET A 372 26.23 -4.02 12.88
N GLY A 373 26.41 -4.02 11.58
CA GLY A 373 25.51 -4.73 10.69
C GLY A 373 26.22 -5.22 9.44
N ALA A 374 25.70 -6.32 8.90
CA ALA A 374 26.14 -6.91 7.68
C ALA A 374 24.93 -7.34 6.85
N SER A 375 24.93 -7.07 5.58
CA SER A 375 23.90 -7.57 4.66
C SER A 375 24.53 -8.19 3.42
N PHE A 376 23.83 -9.20 2.90
CA PHE A 376 24.16 -9.92 1.67
C PHE A 376 22.86 -10.13 0.91
N ALA A 377 22.86 -9.89 -0.40
CA ALA A 377 21.75 -10.23 -1.27
C ALA A 377 22.26 -10.71 -2.62
N TYR A 378 21.65 -11.78 -3.14
CA TYR A 378 21.88 -12.26 -4.49
C TYR A 378 20.54 -12.47 -5.20
N THR A 379 20.42 -11.92 -6.40
CA THR A 379 19.24 -12.08 -7.27
C THR A 379 19.67 -12.56 -8.64
N TYR A 380 18.98 -13.57 -9.16
CA TYR A 380 19.18 -14.09 -10.50
C TYR A 380 17.86 -14.13 -11.25
N ARG A 381 17.84 -13.63 -12.50
CA ARG A 381 16.68 -13.63 -13.41
C ARG A 381 17.12 -14.10 -14.79
N ASN A 382 16.33 -14.97 -15.42
CA ASN A 382 16.59 -15.47 -16.78
C ASN A 382 15.29 -15.36 -17.59
N ASN A 383 14.95 -14.14 -17.96
CA ASN A 383 13.68 -13.78 -18.58
C ASN A 383 13.80 -13.90 -20.11
N PHE A 384 12.70 -14.29 -20.76
CA PHE A 384 12.61 -14.21 -22.21
C PHE A 384 11.20 -13.84 -22.69
N LEU A 385 11.14 -13.09 -23.78
CA LEU A 385 9.94 -12.70 -24.51
C LEU A 385 9.99 -13.29 -25.91
N ARG A 386 9.01 -14.11 -26.26
CA ARG A 386 8.78 -14.62 -27.62
C ARG A 386 7.62 -13.88 -28.26
N VAL A 387 7.78 -13.46 -29.51
CA VAL A 387 6.77 -12.71 -30.29
C VAL A 387 6.62 -13.38 -31.65
N VAL A 388 5.41 -13.75 -32.03
CA VAL A 388 5.10 -14.46 -33.29
C VAL A 388 3.74 -14.00 -33.85
N PRO A 389 3.69 -13.43 -35.04
CA PRO A 389 4.79 -12.88 -35.82
C PRO A 389 5.33 -11.58 -35.21
N SER A 390 6.53 -11.17 -35.61
CA SER A 390 7.12 -9.91 -35.16
C SER A 390 7.43 -9.00 -36.34
N SER A 391 6.91 -7.77 -36.29
CA SER A 391 7.23 -6.74 -37.28
C SER A 391 8.71 -6.31 -37.24
N PHE A 392 9.44 -6.57 -36.16
CA PHE A 392 10.87 -6.30 -36.07
C PHE A 392 11.74 -7.31 -36.85
N ALA A 393 11.22 -8.51 -37.17
CA ALA A 393 11.99 -9.52 -37.88
C ALA A 393 12.44 -9.01 -39.27
N SER A 394 11.51 -8.45 -40.07
CA SER A 394 11.79 -7.88 -41.39
C SER A 394 12.81 -6.73 -41.33
N LEU A 395 12.73 -5.87 -40.31
CA LEU A 395 13.58 -4.70 -40.14
C LEU A 395 15.03 -5.05 -39.72
N LEU A 396 15.20 -6.16 -39.00
CA LEU A 396 16.50 -6.51 -38.40
C LEU A 396 17.23 -7.63 -39.14
N THR A 397 16.56 -8.35 -40.03
CA THR A 397 17.15 -9.49 -40.75
C THR A 397 17.23 -9.29 -42.26
N ASP A 398 16.91 -8.07 -42.76
CA ASP A 398 16.90 -7.76 -44.20
C ASP A 398 16.10 -8.80 -45.04
N ASN A 399 14.97 -9.29 -44.49
CA ASN A 399 14.14 -10.37 -45.05
C ASN A 399 14.85 -11.71 -45.29
N GLN A 400 16.00 -11.95 -44.69
CA GLN A 400 16.77 -13.21 -44.83
C GLN A 400 16.13 -14.39 -44.06
N VAL A 401 15.21 -14.11 -43.14
CA VAL A 401 14.52 -15.14 -42.36
C VAL A 401 13.08 -15.27 -42.87
N SER A 402 12.71 -16.45 -43.34
CA SER A 402 11.35 -16.74 -43.80
C SER A 402 10.32 -16.78 -42.71
N ASP A 403 10.73 -16.99 -41.45
CA ASP A 403 9.88 -17.02 -40.27
C ASP A 403 10.01 -15.70 -39.49
N SER A 404 8.89 -14.97 -39.35
CA SER A 404 8.82 -13.70 -38.64
C SER A 404 8.84 -13.81 -37.10
N SER A 405 9.29 -14.93 -36.53
CA SER A 405 9.39 -15.16 -35.07
C SER A 405 10.59 -14.45 -34.49
N MET A 406 10.42 -13.84 -33.30
CA MET A 406 11.48 -13.19 -32.54
C MET A 406 11.51 -13.65 -31.08
N LEU A 407 12.72 -13.82 -30.52
CA LEU A 407 12.92 -14.16 -29.11
C LEU A 407 13.95 -13.21 -28.48
N GLN A 408 13.52 -12.42 -27.52
CA GLN A 408 14.40 -11.60 -26.69
C GLN A 408 14.72 -12.32 -25.39
N LYS A 409 15.99 -12.63 -25.14
CA LYS A 409 16.46 -13.17 -23.86
C LYS A 409 17.16 -12.08 -23.07
N VAL A 410 16.86 -11.98 -21.78
CA VAL A 410 17.51 -11.06 -20.83
C VAL A 410 17.86 -11.83 -19.57
N VAL A 411 19.16 -11.91 -19.28
CA VAL A 411 19.69 -12.48 -18.05
C VAL A 411 20.25 -11.36 -17.20
N TYR A 412 19.83 -11.33 -15.94
CA TYR A 412 20.25 -10.33 -14.97
C TYR A 412 20.66 -11.03 -13.68
N ASP A 413 21.88 -10.77 -13.24
CA ASP A 413 22.34 -11.17 -11.93
C ASP A 413 22.83 -9.96 -11.13
N TYR A 414 22.52 -9.97 -9.85
CA TYR A 414 22.81 -8.90 -8.90
C TYR A 414 23.34 -9.49 -7.60
N LEU A 415 24.49 -9.02 -7.18
CA LEU A 415 25.11 -9.33 -5.90
C LEU A 415 25.28 -8.02 -5.12
N ALA A 416 24.80 -7.96 -3.91
CA ALA A 416 25.01 -6.85 -2.99
C ALA A 416 25.60 -7.35 -1.67
N THR A 417 26.59 -6.65 -1.17
CA THR A 417 27.15 -6.87 0.16
C THR A 417 27.40 -5.53 0.85
N LYS A 418 27.13 -5.48 2.15
CA LYS A 418 27.36 -4.28 2.95
C LYS A 418 27.75 -4.67 4.36
N VAL A 419 28.74 -3.98 4.90
CA VAL A 419 29.13 -4.06 6.31
C VAL A 419 29.24 -2.66 6.86
N TYR A 420 28.76 -2.45 8.07
CA TYR A 420 28.87 -1.16 8.73
C TYR A 420 29.06 -1.30 10.23
N ILE A 421 29.71 -0.30 10.80
CA ILE A 421 29.84 -0.10 12.24
C ILE A 421 29.36 1.32 12.59
N SER A 422 28.82 1.45 13.78
CA SER A 422 28.39 2.75 14.30
C SER A 422 28.77 2.87 15.77
N GLY A 423 29.24 4.05 16.16
CA GLY A 423 29.48 4.41 17.53
C GLY A 423 28.81 5.71 17.89
N GLY A 424 28.26 5.82 19.08
CA GLY A 424 27.56 7.01 19.49
C GLY A 424 27.60 7.27 20.98
N ILE A 425 27.27 8.52 21.32
CA ILE A 425 27.21 8.99 22.70
C ILE A 425 25.87 9.68 22.92
N ASP A 426 25.21 9.29 24.00
CA ASP A 426 23.95 9.88 24.42
C ASP A 426 24.19 10.83 25.59
N LYS A 427 23.85 12.10 25.41
CA LYS A 427 23.81 13.14 26.44
C LYS A 427 22.39 13.68 26.56
N GLN A 428 22.05 14.28 27.68
CA GLN A 428 20.69 14.74 27.99
C GLN A 428 20.04 15.58 26.86
N ARG A 429 20.80 16.44 26.19
CA ARG A 429 20.27 17.34 25.14
C ARG A 429 20.70 16.97 23.73
N ILE A 430 21.78 16.19 23.58
CA ILE A 430 22.36 15.87 22.27
C ILE A 430 22.74 14.39 22.26
N THR A 431 22.20 13.65 21.32
CA THR A 431 22.67 12.33 20.95
C THR A 431 23.42 12.44 19.63
N ALA A 432 24.65 11.98 19.58
CA ALA A 432 25.47 11.98 18.38
C ALA A 432 25.97 10.57 18.08
N TRP A 433 25.86 10.12 16.85
CA TRP A 433 26.46 8.86 16.40
C TRP A 433 27.00 8.97 14.99
N TYR A 434 28.02 8.18 14.74
CA TYR A 434 28.72 8.11 13.46
C TYR A 434 28.67 6.69 12.95
N THR A 435 28.14 6.51 11.76
CA THR A 435 28.12 5.22 11.06
C THR A 435 29.11 5.25 9.93
N ALA A 436 30.00 4.27 9.88
CA ALA A 436 30.92 4.06 8.75
C ALA A 436 30.65 2.66 8.17
N GLY A 437 30.55 2.56 6.86
CA GLY A 437 30.29 1.30 6.20
C GLY A 437 30.89 1.23 4.82
N VAL A 438 31.17 0.03 4.39
CA VAL A 438 31.60 -0.30 3.04
C VAL A 438 30.54 -1.19 2.40
N PHE A 439 30.36 -1.01 1.09
CA PHE A 439 29.48 -1.89 0.32
C PHE A 439 30.10 -2.20 -1.04
N TYR A 440 29.71 -3.36 -1.57
CA TYR A 440 30.02 -3.79 -2.91
C TYR A 440 28.74 -4.30 -3.56
N ASN A 441 28.41 -3.72 -4.73
CA ASN A 441 27.32 -4.17 -5.57
C ASN A 441 27.89 -4.56 -6.93
N ARG A 442 27.50 -5.72 -7.44
CA ARG A 442 27.78 -6.15 -8.79
C ARG A 442 26.49 -6.42 -9.52
N TYR A 443 26.34 -5.79 -10.66
CA TYR A 443 25.24 -5.98 -11.60
C TYR A 443 25.78 -6.53 -12.91
N HIS A 444 25.12 -7.52 -13.46
CA HIS A 444 25.47 -8.06 -14.76
C HIS A 444 24.19 -8.23 -15.59
N LEU A 445 24.10 -7.51 -16.71
CA LEU A 445 22.96 -7.53 -17.64
C LEU A 445 23.43 -8.08 -18.98
N ARG A 446 22.90 -9.23 -19.37
CA ARG A 446 23.11 -9.84 -20.69
C ARG A 446 21.81 -9.86 -21.45
N SER A 447 21.81 -9.38 -22.69
CA SER A 447 20.64 -9.50 -23.56
C SER A 447 21.04 -9.93 -24.98
N ARG A 448 20.20 -10.79 -25.55
CA ARG A 448 20.34 -11.27 -26.93
C ARG A 448 18.97 -11.37 -27.60
N LEU A 449 18.97 -11.00 -28.87
CA LEU A 449 17.81 -11.14 -29.74
C LEU A 449 18.06 -12.28 -30.74
N TYR A 450 17.05 -13.09 -30.97
CA TYR A 450 17.07 -14.23 -31.88
C TYR A 450 15.90 -14.09 -32.86
N ALA A 451 16.10 -14.59 -34.10
CA ALA A 451 15.11 -14.61 -35.14
C ALA A 451 14.91 -16.00 -35.72
N GLY A 452 13.72 -16.30 -36.23
CA GLY A 452 13.35 -17.54 -36.90
C GLY A 452 13.24 -18.76 -35.99
N ILE A 453 12.75 -19.86 -36.55
CA ILE A 453 12.74 -21.18 -35.91
C ILE A 453 13.48 -22.16 -36.84
N PRO A 454 14.67 -22.74 -36.43
CA PRO A 454 15.27 -22.65 -35.10
C PRO A 454 15.84 -21.27 -34.77
N TRP A 455 15.89 -20.91 -33.47
CA TRP A 455 16.31 -19.60 -32.98
C TRP A 455 17.75 -19.26 -33.33
N MET A 456 17.96 -18.39 -34.31
CA MET A 456 19.30 -17.93 -34.72
C MET A 456 19.62 -16.59 -34.06
N PRO A 457 20.76 -16.43 -33.38
CA PRO A 457 21.12 -15.18 -32.74
C PRO A 457 21.40 -14.09 -33.79
N ILE A 458 20.83 -12.92 -33.63
CA ILE A 458 21.18 -11.76 -34.45
C ILE A 458 22.54 -11.26 -34.02
N ALA A 459 23.48 -11.22 -34.97
CA ALA A 459 24.88 -10.88 -34.71
C ALA A 459 25.15 -9.41 -34.46
N ALA A 460 24.18 -8.51 -34.84
CA ALA A 460 24.38 -7.08 -34.77
C ALA A 460 24.59 -6.60 -33.31
N ASP A 461 25.65 -5.86 -33.05
CA ASP A 461 25.96 -5.30 -31.74
C ASP A 461 24.92 -4.30 -31.25
N SER A 462 24.15 -3.73 -32.17
CA SER A 462 23.03 -2.81 -31.86
C SER A 462 21.92 -3.45 -31.03
N VAL A 463 21.76 -4.78 -31.02
CA VAL A 463 20.72 -5.53 -30.29
C VAL A 463 21.31 -6.50 -29.24
N ARG A 464 22.60 -6.36 -28.92
CA ARG A 464 23.30 -7.18 -27.93
C ARG A 464 23.70 -6.31 -26.75
N ASN A 465 23.62 -6.87 -25.55
CA ASN A 465 24.22 -6.31 -24.36
C ASN A 465 24.92 -7.41 -23.56
N ASP A 466 26.08 -7.08 -23.06
CA ASP A 466 26.82 -7.79 -22.03
C ASP A 466 27.51 -6.71 -21.19
N PHE A 467 26.79 -6.27 -20.16
CA PHE A 467 27.12 -5.06 -19.42
C PHE A 467 27.31 -5.39 -17.95
N ILE A 468 28.49 -5.11 -17.43
CA ILE A 468 28.83 -5.27 -16.01
C ILE A 468 28.98 -3.91 -15.37
N ARG A 469 28.43 -3.77 -14.18
CA ARG A 469 28.58 -2.59 -13.33
C ARG A 469 28.97 -3.05 -11.94
N ASN A 470 30.14 -2.58 -11.48
CA ASN A 470 30.60 -2.77 -10.13
C ASN A 470 30.57 -1.44 -9.38
N GLU A 471 30.08 -1.47 -8.16
CA GLU A 471 30.00 -0.34 -7.26
C GLU A 471 30.72 -0.70 -5.97
N ILE A 472 31.77 0.06 -5.65
CA ILE A 472 32.47 -0.01 -4.36
C ILE A 472 32.28 1.32 -3.66
N GLY A 473 31.63 1.29 -2.49
CA GLY A 473 31.31 2.52 -1.78
C GLY A 473 31.78 2.53 -0.33
N LEU A 474 32.36 3.66 0.08
CA LEU A 474 32.58 4.01 1.48
C LEU A 474 31.55 5.03 1.87
N LYS A 475 30.69 4.69 2.83
CA LYS A 475 29.64 5.58 3.33
C LYS A 475 29.92 5.98 4.77
N ILE A 476 29.90 7.28 5.03
CA ILE A 476 30.01 7.85 6.38
C ILE A 476 28.73 8.64 6.64
N THR A 477 28.11 8.40 7.79
CA THR A 477 26.84 9.03 8.18
C THR A 477 26.94 9.57 9.61
N PRO A 478 27.35 10.82 9.80
CA PRO A 478 27.14 11.50 11.09
C PRO A 478 25.65 11.81 11.25
N THR A 479 25.12 11.52 12.42
CA THR A 479 23.74 11.83 12.80
C THR A 479 23.70 12.45 14.18
N PHE A 480 22.95 13.53 14.28
CA PHE A 480 22.77 14.31 15.50
C PHE A 480 21.30 14.42 15.82
N MET A 481 20.92 14.07 17.03
CA MET A 481 19.58 14.32 17.55
C MET A 481 19.68 15.40 18.64
N PHE A 482 18.90 16.44 18.52
CA PHE A 482 18.83 17.55 19.46
C PHE A 482 17.50 17.52 20.19
N LYS A 483 17.53 17.35 21.50
CA LYS A 483 16.40 17.53 22.42
C LYS A 483 16.40 19.00 22.89
N ILE A 484 15.92 19.93 22.04
CA ILE A 484 15.99 21.37 22.29
C ILE A 484 15.12 21.74 23.50
N SER A 485 13.97 21.09 23.62
CA SER A 485 13.08 21.18 24.77
C SER A 485 12.28 19.89 24.92
N ALA A 486 11.47 19.78 25.99
CA ALA A 486 10.54 18.67 26.15
C ALA A 486 9.52 18.57 24.99
N LYS A 487 9.37 19.66 24.19
CA LYS A 487 8.40 19.75 23.10
C LYS A 487 9.03 19.92 21.72
N LEU A 488 10.36 19.93 21.60
CA LEU A 488 11.03 20.15 20.34
C LEU A 488 12.23 19.23 20.19
N ASN A 489 12.07 18.23 19.34
CA ASN A 489 13.12 17.29 18.96
C ASN A 489 13.49 17.52 17.49
N SER A 490 14.77 17.44 17.17
CA SER A 490 15.21 17.47 15.77
C SER A 490 16.31 16.45 15.53
N GLN A 491 16.34 15.88 14.33
CA GLN A 491 17.38 14.97 13.89
C GLN A 491 17.97 15.47 12.58
N LEU A 492 19.27 15.65 12.57
CA LEU A 492 20.07 15.99 11.39
C LEU A 492 20.95 14.80 11.05
N SER A 493 20.84 14.27 9.83
CA SER A 493 21.73 13.22 9.33
C SER A 493 22.41 13.70 8.04
N LEU A 494 23.71 13.44 7.92
CA LEU A 494 24.56 13.93 6.83
C LEU A 494 25.30 12.77 6.15
N PRO A 495 24.60 11.84 5.47
CA PRO A 495 25.24 10.74 4.76
C PRO A 495 26.08 11.27 3.60
N VAL A 496 27.35 10.86 3.56
CA VAL A 496 28.28 11.09 2.44
C VAL A 496 28.78 9.72 1.99
N THR A 497 28.73 9.46 0.69
CA THR A 497 29.23 8.23 0.09
C THR A 497 30.27 8.55 -0.97
N TYR A 498 31.47 8.04 -0.82
CA TYR A 498 32.43 7.99 -1.90
C TYR A 498 32.23 6.68 -2.65
N LEU A 499 31.81 6.78 -3.91
CA LEU A 499 31.46 5.66 -4.77
C LEU A 499 32.43 5.56 -5.93
N ILE A 500 33.12 4.43 -6.04
CA ILE A 500 33.86 4.02 -7.23
C ILE A 500 32.91 3.20 -8.09
N LEU A 501 32.59 3.72 -9.26
CA LEU A 501 31.76 3.07 -10.26
C LEU A 501 32.64 2.59 -11.40
N ASP A 502 32.63 1.27 -11.62
CA ASP A 502 33.30 0.60 -12.70
C ASP A 502 32.28 -0.05 -13.62
N ARG A 503 32.33 0.29 -14.92
CA ARG A 503 31.36 -0.13 -15.93
C ARG A 503 32.10 -0.70 -17.13
N SER A 504 31.75 -1.93 -17.50
CA SER A 504 32.29 -2.62 -18.68
C SER A 504 31.17 -3.02 -19.63
N ASP A 505 31.31 -2.69 -20.90
CA ASP A 505 30.47 -3.16 -22.00
C ASP A 505 31.30 -4.12 -22.85
N GLU A 506 31.18 -5.40 -22.60
CA GLU A 506 31.98 -6.47 -23.24
C GLU A 506 31.70 -6.57 -24.74
N VAL A 507 30.48 -6.23 -25.19
CA VAL A 507 30.12 -6.25 -26.63
C VAL A 507 30.84 -5.16 -27.40
N ARG A 508 31.09 -4.01 -26.80
CA ARG A 508 31.66 -2.82 -27.46
C ARG A 508 33.06 -2.50 -26.96
N HIS A 509 33.63 -3.33 -26.10
CA HIS A 509 34.98 -3.19 -25.52
C HIS A 509 35.15 -1.80 -24.91
N LYS A 510 34.19 -1.35 -24.14
CA LYS A 510 34.18 -0.01 -23.48
C LYS A 510 34.18 -0.15 -21.97
N GLU A 511 35.25 0.31 -21.37
CA GLU A 511 35.38 0.40 -19.93
C GLU A 511 35.36 1.85 -19.46
N GLN A 512 34.73 2.09 -18.32
CA GLN A 512 34.73 3.38 -17.70
C GLN A 512 34.74 3.26 -16.18
N ARG A 513 35.78 3.80 -15.56
CA ARG A 513 35.86 3.92 -14.10
C ARG A 513 35.78 5.37 -13.68
N LYS A 514 34.91 5.66 -12.68
CA LYS A 514 34.71 7.01 -12.19
C LYS A 514 34.44 7.00 -10.69
N GLY A 515 35.13 7.90 -9.95
CA GLY A 515 34.82 8.23 -8.57
C GLY A 515 33.71 9.27 -8.53
N ASN A 516 32.74 9.09 -7.63
CA ASN A 516 31.61 9.99 -7.42
C ASN A 516 31.42 10.22 -5.92
N VAL A 517 31.03 11.43 -5.55
CA VAL A 517 30.62 11.74 -4.18
C VAL A 517 29.12 11.96 -4.17
N LEU A 518 28.43 11.16 -3.35
CA LEU A 518 26.98 11.22 -3.20
C LEU A 518 26.61 11.74 -1.82
N TYR A 519 25.60 12.59 -1.75
CA TYR A 519 25.10 13.20 -0.52
C TYR A 519 23.62 12.88 -0.35
N ALA A 520 23.20 12.57 0.88
CA ALA A 520 21.81 12.34 1.20
C ALA A 520 21.40 12.97 2.54
N PRO A 521 21.64 14.27 2.76
CA PRO A 521 21.30 14.91 4.00
C PRO A 521 19.79 14.92 4.24
N PHE A 522 19.40 14.74 5.49
CA PHE A 522 18.03 14.97 5.90
C PHE A 522 17.93 15.63 7.28
N LEU A 523 16.92 16.46 7.43
CA LEU A 523 16.53 17.10 8.69
C LEU A 523 15.08 16.72 8.99
N SER A 524 14.82 16.16 10.15
CA SER A 524 13.47 15.98 10.68
C SER A 524 13.29 16.79 11.95
N VAL A 525 12.09 17.33 12.13
CA VAL A 525 11.71 18.13 13.30
C VAL A 525 10.37 17.61 13.78
N GLU A 526 10.29 17.31 15.07
CA GLU A 526 9.06 16.91 15.75
C GLU A 526 8.76 17.90 16.87
N CYS A 527 7.55 18.45 16.86
CA CYS A 527 7.11 19.43 17.82
C CYS A 527 5.69 19.10 18.32
N PRO A 528 5.54 18.36 19.43
CA PRO A 528 4.27 18.20 20.11
C PRO A 528 3.94 19.49 20.88
N PHE A 529 3.22 20.43 20.26
CA PHE A 529 2.80 21.71 20.90
C PHE A 529 1.94 21.44 22.16
N SER A 530 1.11 20.40 22.10
CA SER A 530 0.25 19.95 23.19
C SER A 530 -0.04 18.45 23.05
N PRO A 531 -0.65 17.79 24.03
CA PRO A 531 -1.11 16.40 23.89
C PRO A 531 -2.07 16.17 22.70
N ARG A 532 -2.68 17.25 22.18
CA ARG A 532 -3.64 17.20 21.07
C ARG A 532 -3.07 17.67 19.73
N ILE A 533 -2.04 18.50 19.72
CA ILE A 533 -1.51 19.11 18.51
C ILE A 533 -0.03 18.76 18.37
N SER A 534 0.33 18.15 17.26
CA SER A 534 1.73 17.85 16.91
C SER A 534 2.06 18.30 15.49
N LEU A 535 3.28 18.77 15.31
CA LEU A 535 3.85 19.06 14.01
C LEU A 535 5.03 18.13 13.79
N PHE A 536 5.10 17.55 12.60
CA PHE A 536 6.25 16.81 12.12
C PHE A 536 6.65 17.35 10.75
N SER A 537 7.91 17.60 10.57
CA SER A 537 8.47 18.13 9.32
C SER A 537 9.71 17.33 8.92
N ASN A 538 9.88 17.10 7.64
CA ASN A 538 11.09 16.48 7.10
C ASN A 538 11.51 17.20 5.82
N VAL A 539 12.81 17.46 5.71
CA VAL A 539 13.45 17.92 4.49
C VAL A 539 14.60 16.97 4.18
N SER A 540 14.61 16.41 2.99
CA SER A 540 15.63 15.47 2.53
C SER A 540 16.10 15.82 1.14
N TYR A 541 17.40 15.72 0.93
CA TYR A 541 18.04 15.83 -0.38
C TYR A 541 18.82 14.53 -0.64
N ALA A 542 18.85 14.09 -1.88
CA ALA A 542 19.71 12.99 -2.31
C ALA A 542 20.18 13.24 -3.75
N ASN A 543 21.44 12.97 -4.02
CA ASN A 543 21.95 12.78 -5.37
C ASN A 543 22.26 11.28 -5.55
N ASN A 544 21.71 10.69 -6.61
CA ASN A 544 21.82 9.27 -6.91
C ASN A 544 22.29 9.08 -8.35
N LEU A 545 22.91 7.95 -8.60
CA LEU A 545 23.13 7.44 -9.95
C LEU A 545 22.02 6.45 -10.29
N GLY A 546 21.59 6.44 -11.55
CA GLY A 546 20.57 5.49 -12.01
C GLY A 546 21.07 4.05 -11.97
N GLY A 547 20.14 3.10 -12.03
CA GLY A 547 20.42 1.66 -12.03
C GLY A 547 20.99 1.17 -13.37
N ILE A 548 21.36 -0.11 -13.41
CA ILE A 548 21.90 -0.77 -14.63
C ILE A 548 20.87 -0.79 -15.77
N GLU A 549 19.58 -0.81 -15.46
CA GLU A 549 18.47 -0.74 -16.41
C GLU A 549 18.46 0.58 -17.19
N GLU A 550 19.25 1.53 -16.77
CA GLU A 550 19.41 2.84 -17.39
C GLU A 550 20.75 3.04 -18.08
N ASP A 551 21.63 2.04 -18.03
CA ASP A 551 23.02 2.16 -18.54
C ASP A 551 23.32 1.34 -19.80
N TYR A 552 22.48 0.37 -20.20
CA TYR A 552 22.72 -0.49 -21.36
C TYR A 552 22.65 0.26 -22.70
N ARG A 553 23.35 -0.26 -23.73
CA ARG A 553 23.53 0.45 -25.01
C ARG A 553 22.83 -0.18 -26.20
N GLY A 554 22.72 -1.49 -26.22
CA GLY A 554 22.03 -2.22 -27.29
C GLY A 554 20.51 -2.17 -27.08
N TYR A 555 19.77 -2.22 -28.15
CA TYR A 555 18.32 -2.31 -28.07
C TYR A 555 17.88 -3.62 -27.41
N ILE A 556 16.85 -3.52 -26.58
CA ILE A 556 16.11 -4.64 -26.01
C ILE A 556 14.66 -4.53 -26.50
N MET A 557 14.15 -5.57 -27.15
CA MET A 557 12.73 -5.67 -27.48
C MET A 557 11.94 -5.91 -26.19
N THR A 558 11.34 -4.84 -25.67
CA THR A 558 10.64 -4.87 -24.38
C THR A 558 9.20 -5.31 -24.50
N THR A 559 8.57 -5.10 -25.64
CA THR A 559 7.24 -5.61 -26.02
C THR A 559 7.25 -5.96 -27.50
N TYR A 560 6.18 -6.52 -28.03
CA TYR A 560 6.06 -6.86 -29.46
C TYR A 560 6.24 -5.68 -30.43
N ARG A 561 6.05 -4.44 -29.96
CA ARG A 561 6.14 -3.22 -30.78
C ARG A 561 7.11 -2.17 -30.24
N THR A 562 7.85 -2.46 -29.17
CA THR A 562 8.73 -1.48 -28.53
C THR A 562 10.14 -2.01 -28.34
N MET A 563 11.10 -1.29 -28.88
CA MET A 563 12.52 -1.47 -28.61
C MET A 563 13.07 -0.33 -27.76
N ASN A 564 13.77 -0.63 -26.69
CA ASN A 564 14.33 0.35 -25.78
C ASN A 564 15.86 0.25 -25.73
N ARG A 565 16.54 1.41 -25.72
CA ARG A 565 17.94 1.55 -25.34
C ARG A 565 18.14 2.81 -24.52
N THR A 566 19.19 2.87 -23.75
CA THR A 566 19.52 4.06 -22.94
C THR A 566 20.73 4.82 -23.47
N GLY A 567 21.42 4.27 -24.49
CA GLY A 567 22.59 4.89 -25.11
C GLY A 567 23.85 4.87 -24.21
N GLY A 568 23.83 4.20 -23.06
CA GLY A 568 24.93 4.11 -22.10
C GLY A 568 25.24 5.43 -21.38
N LEU A 569 24.29 6.36 -21.37
CA LEU A 569 24.39 7.61 -20.63
C LEU A 569 24.16 7.36 -19.14
N MET A 570 25.15 7.62 -18.32
CA MET A 570 24.99 7.55 -16.88
C MET A 570 23.90 8.52 -16.41
N SER A 571 22.88 7.99 -15.78
CA SER A 571 21.81 8.78 -15.19
C SER A 571 22.26 9.37 -13.87
N GLU A 572 22.12 10.66 -13.73
CA GLU A 572 22.28 11.39 -12.47
C GLU A 572 20.95 11.99 -12.08
N GLU A 573 20.52 11.72 -10.84
CA GLU A 573 19.29 12.25 -10.27
C GLU A 573 19.61 13.04 -9.00
N ARG A 574 18.99 14.22 -8.84
CA ARG A 574 19.03 15.02 -7.62
C ARG A 574 17.59 15.23 -7.17
N LYS A 575 17.29 14.79 -5.97
CA LYS A 575 15.92 14.83 -5.45
C LYS A 575 15.89 15.59 -4.13
N LEU A 576 15.07 16.65 -4.08
CA LEU A 576 14.73 17.37 -2.86
C LEU A 576 13.27 17.03 -2.51
N ASN A 577 13.02 16.53 -1.31
CA ASN A 577 11.68 16.36 -0.77
C ASN A 577 11.55 17.16 0.52
N ALA A 578 10.45 17.85 0.66
CA ALA A 578 10.08 18.53 1.90
C ALA A 578 8.61 18.28 2.19
N PHE A 579 8.27 17.98 3.43
CA PHE A 579 6.89 17.90 3.86
C PHE A 579 6.71 18.34 5.31
N VAL A 580 5.50 18.80 5.60
CA VAL A 580 5.06 19.18 6.94
C VAL A 580 3.74 18.49 7.19
N TYR A 581 3.62 17.80 8.33
CA TYR A 581 2.38 17.27 8.88
C TYR A 581 1.97 18.09 10.09
N LEU A 582 0.74 18.58 10.10
CA LEU A 582 0.09 19.12 11.27
C LEU A 582 -1.04 18.19 11.66
N ASN A 583 -0.98 17.62 12.84
CA ASN A 583 -1.95 16.67 13.36
C ASN A 583 -2.68 17.27 14.56
N TYR A 584 -3.99 17.10 14.60
CA TYR A 584 -4.83 17.33 15.76
C TYR A 584 -5.55 16.04 16.13
N LYS A 585 -5.54 15.68 17.40
CA LYS A 585 -6.26 14.54 17.95
C LYS A 585 -6.98 14.92 19.24
N ASN A 586 -8.21 14.49 19.38
CA ASN A 586 -8.95 14.56 20.61
C ASN A 586 -9.67 13.23 20.87
N PRO A 587 -9.08 12.33 21.68
CA PRO A 587 -9.70 11.04 21.99
C PRO A 587 -11.06 11.14 22.66
N PHE A 588 -11.34 12.22 23.42
CA PHE A 588 -12.61 12.39 24.11
C PHE A 588 -13.77 12.68 23.14
N THR A 589 -13.52 13.50 22.13
CA THR A 589 -14.51 13.80 21.07
C THR A 589 -14.32 12.90 19.84
N THR A 590 -13.38 11.95 19.92
CA THR A 590 -13.01 11.04 18.83
C THR A 590 -12.64 11.75 17.51
N LEU A 591 -12.24 13.04 17.60
CA LEU A 591 -11.86 13.85 16.43
C LEU A 591 -10.36 13.74 16.15
N PHE A 592 -10.04 13.24 14.95
CA PHE A 592 -8.68 13.16 14.42
C PHE A 592 -8.64 13.90 13.09
N THR A 593 -7.74 14.84 12.96
CA THR A 593 -7.54 15.54 11.69
C THR A 593 -6.08 15.80 11.42
N SER A 594 -5.70 15.78 10.16
CA SER A 594 -4.32 16.07 9.75
C SER A 594 -4.26 16.83 8.42
N VAL A 595 -3.28 17.71 8.32
CA VAL A 595 -2.93 18.40 7.08
C VAL A 595 -1.49 18.03 6.73
N ARG A 596 -1.25 17.64 5.48
CA ARG A 596 0.09 17.44 4.93
C ARG A 596 0.33 18.41 3.78
N LEU A 597 1.37 19.20 3.90
CA LEU A 597 1.94 19.97 2.80
C LEU A 597 3.18 19.23 2.30
N SER A 598 3.36 19.11 0.99
CA SER A 598 4.52 18.44 0.40
C SER A 598 5.05 19.16 -0.82
N TYR A 599 6.36 19.17 -0.95
CA TYR A 599 7.09 19.65 -2.12
C TYR A 599 8.13 18.61 -2.51
N SER A 600 8.20 18.27 -3.80
CA SER A 600 9.25 17.43 -4.37
C SER A 600 9.81 18.09 -5.61
N ASN A 601 11.14 18.11 -5.69
CA ASN A 601 11.89 18.55 -6.87
C ASN A 601 12.81 17.40 -7.28
N LEU A 602 12.69 16.95 -8.53
CA LEU A 602 13.54 15.92 -9.11
C LEU A 602 14.22 16.49 -10.34
N TRP A 603 15.54 16.68 -10.24
CA TRP A 603 16.38 17.03 -11.36
C TRP A 603 17.02 15.78 -11.94
N ARG A 604 17.09 15.67 -13.29
CA ARG A 604 17.77 14.63 -14.05
C ARG A 604 18.63 15.22 -15.15
N ASN A 605 19.79 14.57 -15.43
CA ASN A 605 20.71 15.00 -16.47
C ASN A 605 20.32 14.52 -17.87
N ARG A 606 19.24 13.75 -18.01
CA ARG A 606 18.78 13.16 -19.26
C ARG A 606 17.26 13.22 -19.41
N LEU A 607 16.81 13.25 -20.66
CA LEU A 607 15.42 13.02 -21.08
C LEU A 607 15.32 11.74 -21.90
N ARG A 608 14.18 11.09 -21.77
CA ARG A 608 13.79 9.94 -22.57
C ARG A 608 12.99 10.44 -23.76
N ASP A 609 13.38 10.02 -24.95
CA ASP A 609 12.71 10.32 -26.21
C ASP A 609 12.08 9.05 -26.80
N ILE A 610 10.88 9.19 -27.33
CA ILE A 610 10.13 8.08 -27.92
C ILE A 610 9.87 8.46 -29.38
N TYR A 611 10.35 7.62 -30.27
CA TYR A 611 10.11 7.72 -31.70
C TYR A 611 9.13 6.63 -32.14
N TYR A 612 8.22 7.00 -33.02
CA TYR A 612 7.25 6.10 -33.62
C TYR A 612 7.52 5.95 -35.12
N ASP A 613 7.45 4.70 -35.60
CA ASP A 613 7.45 4.31 -36.99
C ASP A 613 6.20 3.43 -37.23
N GLY A 614 5.13 4.04 -37.67
CA GLY A 614 3.82 3.42 -37.64
C GLY A 614 3.43 3.01 -36.22
N ILE A 615 3.08 1.73 -36.01
CA ILE A 615 2.73 1.18 -34.71
C ILE A 615 3.96 0.82 -33.85
N LEU A 616 5.14 0.73 -34.48
CA LEU A 616 6.37 0.41 -33.78
C LEU A 616 6.92 1.65 -33.08
N SER A 617 7.55 1.44 -31.95
CA SER A 617 8.21 2.52 -31.21
C SER A 617 9.61 2.10 -30.78
N HIS A 618 10.54 3.06 -30.82
CA HIS A 618 11.82 2.89 -30.17
C HIS A 618 12.09 4.04 -29.22
N THR A 619 12.65 3.70 -28.06
CA THR A 619 12.97 4.68 -27.03
C THR A 619 14.46 4.81 -26.88
N THR A 620 14.94 6.03 -26.79
CA THR A 620 16.33 6.37 -26.49
C THR A 620 16.39 7.42 -25.40
N SER A 621 17.59 7.71 -24.89
CA SER A 621 17.80 8.77 -23.93
C SER A 621 18.80 9.78 -24.48
N ILE A 622 18.52 11.06 -24.32
CA ILE A 622 19.40 12.14 -24.70
C ILE A 622 19.94 12.86 -23.47
N ARG A 623 21.16 13.39 -23.54
CA ARG A 623 21.74 14.23 -22.48
C ARG A 623 21.06 15.61 -22.50
N ARG A 624 20.08 15.77 -21.64
CA ARG A 624 19.39 17.03 -21.44
C ARG A 624 18.88 17.13 -20.01
N SER A 625 19.31 18.18 -19.32
CA SER A 625 18.85 18.48 -17.97
C SER A 625 17.37 18.82 -17.95
N ASN A 626 16.65 18.25 -17.02
CA ASN A 626 15.25 18.54 -16.81
C ASN A 626 14.90 18.49 -15.32
N THR A 627 13.81 19.16 -14.97
CA THR A 627 13.35 19.24 -13.59
C THR A 627 11.86 18.96 -13.51
N TRP A 628 11.48 18.10 -12.57
CA TRP A 628 10.10 17.83 -12.20
C TRP A 628 9.81 18.46 -10.85
N HIS A 629 8.81 19.34 -10.80
CA HIS A 629 8.30 19.91 -9.56
C HIS A 629 6.93 19.33 -9.24
N SER A 630 6.73 18.93 -7.98
CA SER A 630 5.45 18.47 -7.46
C SER A 630 5.11 19.20 -6.17
N TYR A 631 3.93 19.81 -6.10
CA TYR A 631 3.37 20.48 -4.95
C TYR A 631 2.10 19.77 -4.54
N GLY A 632 1.95 19.42 -3.27
CA GLY A 632 0.80 18.69 -2.77
C GLY A 632 0.28 19.23 -1.45
N ILE A 633 -1.05 19.24 -1.31
CA ILE A 633 -1.75 19.40 -0.04
C ILE A 633 -2.72 18.24 0.12
N ASN A 634 -2.68 17.59 1.27
CA ASN A 634 -3.61 16.53 1.64
C ASN A 634 -4.20 16.85 3.00
N TYR A 635 -5.50 16.64 3.13
CA TYR A 635 -6.25 16.80 4.37
C TYR A 635 -6.99 15.51 4.68
N SER A 636 -7.00 15.10 5.93
CA SER A 636 -7.83 14.00 6.40
C SER A 636 -8.54 14.37 7.70
N LEU A 637 -9.75 13.85 7.87
CA LEU A 637 -10.57 13.95 9.05
C LEU A 637 -11.21 12.60 9.33
N GLY A 638 -11.29 12.23 10.60
CA GLY A 638 -12.03 11.07 11.07
C GLY A 638 -12.66 11.39 12.42
N GLN A 639 -13.93 11.10 12.57
CA GLN A 639 -14.67 11.34 13.81
C GLN A 639 -15.78 10.30 14.00
N SER A 640 -15.96 9.84 15.23
CA SER A 640 -17.15 9.11 15.67
C SER A 640 -18.13 10.09 16.31
N ILE A 641 -19.37 10.11 15.83
CA ILE A 641 -20.46 10.98 16.32
C ILE A 641 -21.47 10.09 17.04
N ASP A 642 -21.34 9.99 18.37
CA ASP A 642 -22.12 9.04 19.18
C ASP A 642 -23.63 9.30 19.13
N VAL A 643 -24.07 10.57 19.05
CA VAL A 643 -25.48 10.95 18.94
C VAL A 643 -26.11 10.37 17.65
N LEU A 644 -25.35 10.37 16.55
CA LEU A 644 -25.79 9.85 15.26
C LEU A 644 -25.39 8.39 15.06
N ARG A 645 -24.66 7.79 15.99
CA ARG A 645 -24.03 6.47 15.87
C ARG A 645 -23.29 6.32 14.54
N SER A 646 -22.57 7.36 14.16
CA SER A 646 -21.95 7.46 12.84
C SER A 646 -20.46 7.67 12.94
N GLU A 647 -19.73 7.00 12.07
CA GLU A 647 -18.30 7.21 11.82
C GLU A 647 -18.16 7.99 10.51
N VAL A 648 -17.61 9.20 10.58
CA VAL A 648 -17.40 10.07 9.42
C VAL A 648 -15.93 10.17 9.12
N LYS A 649 -15.54 9.98 7.86
CA LYS A 649 -14.17 10.19 7.37
C LYS A 649 -14.20 11.07 6.12
N LEU A 650 -13.23 11.95 6.00
CA LEU A 650 -13.00 12.77 4.82
C LEU A 650 -11.52 12.72 4.47
N SER A 651 -11.20 12.41 3.21
CA SER A 651 -9.85 12.59 2.66
C SER A 651 -9.94 13.48 1.43
N THR A 652 -9.08 14.48 1.34
CA THR A 652 -9.00 15.34 0.15
C THR A 652 -7.54 15.65 -0.17
N GLY A 653 -7.23 15.80 -1.45
CA GLY A 653 -5.90 16.09 -1.94
C GLY A 653 -5.92 16.98 -3.17
N TYR A 654 -4.91 17.85 -3.26
CA TYR A 654 -4.64 18.64 -4.44
C TYR A 654 -3.16 18.58 -4.77
N THR A 655 -2.83 18.17 -6.01
CA THR A 655 -1.43 18.05 -6.45
C THR A 655 -1.24 18.80 -7.77
N VAL A 656 -0.14 19.54 -7.86
CA VAL A 656 0.29 20.22 -9.08
C VAL A 656 1.66 19.71 -9.47
N ASN A 657 1.77 19.11 -10.67
CA ASN A 657 3.02 18.67 -11.26
C ASN A 657 3.42 19.58 -12.42
N ARG A 658 4.72 19.89 -12.54
CA ARG A 658 5.30 20.63 -13.67
C ARG A 658 6.57 19.92 -14.10
N TYR A 659 6.65 19.55 -15.38
CA TYR A 659 7.79 18.87 -15.96
C TYR A 659 7.87 19.10 -17.47
N ILE A 660 8.93 18.64 -18.10
CA ILE A 660 9.08 18.60 -19.55
C ILE A 660 8.99 17.14 -20.04
N ALA A 661 8.27 16.95 -21.11
CA ALA A 661 8.21 15.69 -21.86
C ALA A 661 8.92 15.86 -23.20
N LEU A 662 9.51 14.79 -23.71
CA LEU A 662 10.18 14.73 -25.00
C LEU A 662 9.55 13.60 -25.82
N ASN A 663 9.14 13.92 -27.03
CA ASN A 663 8.51 12.97 -27.93
C ASN A 663 8.86 13.36 -29.37
N GLN A 664 9.36 12.45 -30.18
CA GLN A 664 9.77 12.70 -31.57
C GLN A 664 10.76 13.87 -31.69
N GLY A 665 11.69 14.04 -30.74
CA GLY A 665 12.62 15.16 -30.69
C GLY A 665 12.03 16.48 -30.17
N LEU A 666 10.71 16.54 -29.93
CA LEU A 666 9.99 17.76 -29.53
C LEU A 666 9.80 17.83 -28.03
N ILE A 667 10.08 19.01 -27.47
CA ILE A 667 9.98 19.28 -26.05
C ILE A 667 8.69 20.01 -25.75
N SER A 668 7.90 19.40 -24.88
CA SER A 668 6.66 19.98 -24.38
C SER A 668 6.74 20.24 -22.87
N LYS A 669 6.30 21.43 -22.44
CA LYS A 669 6.10 21.75 -21.02
C LYS A 669 4.74 21.23 -20.60
N VAL A 670 4.72 20.36 -19.57
CA VAL A 670 3.51 19.76 -19.04
C VAL A 670 3.20 20.34 -17.66
N LYS A 671 1.93 20.73 -17.46
CA LYS A 671 1.40 21.10 -16.16
C LYS A 671 0.16 20.27 -15.89
N SER A 672 0.23 19.37 -14.92
CA SER A 672 -0.87 18.51 -14.45
C SER A 672 -1.41 19.01 -13.11
N ARG A 673 -2.71 19.06 -12.95
CA ARG A 673 -3.42 19.38 -11.71
C ARG A 673 -4.38 18.26 -11.39
N LEU A 674 -4.21 17.67 -10.21
CA LEU A 674 -5.01 16.57 -9.71
C LEU A 674 -5.73 17.03 -8.46
N PHE A 675 -7.04 16.88 -8.42
CA PHE A 675 -7.86 17.11 -7.24
C PHE A 675 -8.61 15.83 -6.90
N SER A 676 -8.64 15.49 -5.62
CA SER A 676 -9.39 14.33 -5.12
C SER A 676 -10.14 14.70 -3.84
N ILE A 677 -11.35 14.15 -3.67
CA ILE A 677 -12.12 14.24 -2.44
C ILE A 677 -12.87 12.93 -2.23
N SER A 678 -12.77 12.38 -1.03
CA SER A 678 -13.37 11.09 -0.67
C SER A 678 -14.00 11.16 0.72
N PRO A 679 -15.25 11.65 0.85
CA PRO A 679 -16.05 11.50 2.05
C PRO A 679 -16.56 10.06 2.20
N SER A 680 -16.66 9.59 3.45
CA SER A 680 -17.31 8.34 3.78
C SER A 680 -18.01 8.43 5.12
N VAL A 681 -19.14 7.75 5.23
CA VAL A 681 -19.92 7.65 6.46
C VAL A 681 -20.35 6.21 6.66
N VAL A 682 -20.26 5.76 7.90
CA VAL A 682 -20.82 4.49 8.37
C VAL A 682 -21.77 4.84 9.49
N THR A 683 -23.06 4.50 9.34
CA THR A 683 -24.11 4.81 10.32
C THR A 683 -24.75 3.51 10.81
N ASP A 684 -24.80 3.36 12.12
CA ASP A 684 -25.50 2.26 12.79
C ASP A 684 -26.93 2.72 13.16
N ILE A 685 -27.91 2.16 12.47
CA ILE A 685 -29.35 2.42 12.74
C ILE A 685 -29.85 1.41 13.77
N GLY A 686 -29.32 1.53 14.97
CA GLY A 686 -29.66 0.66 16.10
C GLY A 686 -29.28 -0.81 15.84
N LYS A 687 -30.19 -1.73 16.16
CA LYS A 687 -30.01 -3.16 15.96
C LYS A 687 -30.52 -3.63 14.60
N PHE A 688 -31.02 -2.75 13.75
CA PHE A 688 -31.78 -3.10 12.56
C PHE A 688 -30.98 -3.00 11.28
N ALA A 689 -30.10 -1.97 11.17
CA ALA A 689 -29.36 -1.76 9.93
C ALA A 689 -28.03 -1.05 10.15
N VAL A 690 -27.10 -1.31 9.25
CA VAL A 690 -25.84 -0.55 9.11
C VAL A 690 -25.76 -0.04 7.68
N ILE A 691 -25.59 1.26 7.50
CA ILE A 691 -25.45 1.90 6.20
C ILE A 691 -24.02 2.43 6.06
N LYS A 692 -23.37 2.10 4.94
CA LYS A 692 -22.04 2.59 4.60
C LYS A 692 -22.14 3.31 3.24
N TYR A 693 -21.68 4.55 3.19
CA TYR A 693 -21.64 5.31 1.96
C TYR A 693 -20.26 5.94 1.79
N LYS A 694 -19.66 5.76 0.63
CA LYS A 694 -18.40 6.36 0.26
C LYS A 694 -18.48 6.94 -1.14
N ILE A 695 -18.03 8.18 -1.30
CA ILE A 695 -17.83 8.85 -2.57
C ILE A 695 -16.33 8.99 -2.80
N SER A 696 -15.88 8.86 -4.04
CA SER A 696 -14.52 9.20 -4.47
C SER A 696 -14.63 9.99 -5.77
N TYR A 697 -14.37 11.29 -5.69
CA TYR A 697 -14.36 12.16 -6.85
C TYR A 697 -12.92 12.58 -7.14
N ASN A 698 -12.50 12.41 -8.40
CA ASN A 698 -11.18 12.78 -8.89
C ASN A 698 -11.34 13.68 -10.11
N GLN A 699 -10.58 14.78 -10.15
CA GLN A 699 -10.49 15.66 -11.29
C GLN A 699 -9.05 15.77 -11.75
N SER A 700 -8.80 15.54 -13.04
CA SER A 700 -7.51 15.76 -13.68
C SER A 700 -7.63 16.85 -14.74
N ARG A 701 -6.68 17.80 -14.73
CA ARG A 701 -6.57 18.87 -15.73
C ARG A 701 -5.13 18.97 -16.19
N ASN A 702 -4.88 18.74 -17.47
CA ASN A 702 -3.57 18.80 -18.07
C ASN A 702 -3.47 20.00 -19.02
N LYS A 703 -2.28 20.64 -19.02
CA LYS A 703 -1.89 21.61 -20.02
C LYS A 703 -0.56 21.17 -20.62
N ILE A 704 -0.50 21.01 -21.94
CA ILE A 704 0.67 20.57 -22.68
C ILE A 704 1.03 21.68 -23.65
N ALA A 705 2.25 22.22 -23.53
CA ALA A 705 2.67 23.46 -24.21
C ALA A 705 1.64 24.59 -24.00
N ALA A 706 0.95 25.05 -25.03
CA ALA A 706 -0.10 26.07 -24.98
C ALA A 706 -1.52 25.46 -24.85
N VAL A 707 -1.70 24.19 -25.19
CA VAL A 707 -3.02 23.53 -25.31
C VAL A 707 -3.52 23.09 -23.93
N ARG A 708 -4.76 23.42 -23.60
CA ARG A 708 -5.49 22.91 -22.44
C ARG A 708 -6.30 21.70 -22.85
N MET A 709 -6.00 20.55 -22.27
CA MET A 709 -6.80 19.35 -22.47
C MET A 709 -8.13 19.45 -21.71
N PRO A 710 -9.19 18.78 -22.19
CA PRO A 710 -10.45 18.67 -21.46
C PRO A 710 -10.23 18.17 -20.03
N ALA A 711 -11.02 18.68 -19.07
CA ALA A 711 -10.96 18.20 -17.71
C ALA A 711 -11.59 16.80 -17.63
N ILE A 712 -10.91 15.87 -16.96
CA ILE A 712 -11.45 14.54 -16.70
C ILE A 712 -12.08 14.56 -15.31
N HIS A 713 -13.35 14.21 -15.22
CA HIS A 713 -14.07 14.02 -13.98
C HIS A 713 -14.40 12.55 -13.82
N TYR A 714 -13.88 11.96 -12.77
CA TYR A 714 -14.14 10.58 -12.41
C TYR A 714 -14.82 10.52 -11.05
N LEU A 715 -15.98 9.85 -10.98
CA LEU A 715 -16.74 9.67 -9.75
C LEU A 715 -16.93 8.18 -9.51
N ALA A 716 -16.60 7.71 -8.32
CA ALA A 716 -16.95 6.39 -7.84
C ALA A 716 -17.78 6.51 -6.56
N GLN A 717 -18.90 5.83 -6.51
CA GLN A 717 -19.80 5.78 -5.35
C GLN A 717 -20.00 4.34 -4.91
N ASP A 718 -19.83 4.11 -3.62
CA ASP A 718 -20.05 2.83 -2.97
C ASP A 718 -21.11 3.00 -1.89
N ILE A 719 -22.25 2.33 -2.06
CA ILE A 719 -23.36 2.30 -1.10
C ILE A 719 -23.51 0.86 -0.64
N SER A 720 -23.56 0.63 0.65
CA SER A 720 -23.97 -0.67 1.19
C SER A 720 -24.88 -0.51 2.38
N ALA A 721 -25.95 -1.32 2.40
CA ALA A 721 -26.89 -1.39 3.49
C ALA A 721 -26.99 -2.84 3.97
N SER A 722 -26.79 -3.06 5.25
CA SER A 722 -26.92 -4.35 5.90
C SER A 722 -28.12 -4.29 6.84
N PHE A 723 -29.14 -5.07 6.54
CA PHE A 723 -30.33 -5.20 7.36
C PHE A 723 -30.25 -6.44 8.25
N ILE A 724 -30.63 -6.29 9.53
CA ILE A 724 -30.55 -7.32 10.55
C ILE A 724 -31.97 -7.59 11.08
N PRO A 725 -32.82 -8.28 10.30
CA PRO A 725 -34.21 -8.51 10.69
C PRO A 725 -34.34 -9.37 11.95
N MET A 726 -33.35 -10.19 12.23
CA MET A 726 -33.23 -10.99 13.45
C MET A 726 -31.75 -11.25 13.79
N LYS A 727 -31.44 -11.55 15.05
CA LYS A 727 -30.06 -11.63 15.60
C LYS A 727 -29.09 -12.52 14.80
N LYS A 728 -29.58 -13.43 13.95
CA LYS A 728 -28.76 -14.41 13.22
C LYS A 728 -28.82 -14.23 11.71
N LEU A 729 -29.68 -13.34 11.22
CA LEU A 729 -29.89 -13.13 9.79
C LEU A 729 -29.43 -11.72 9.41
N VAL A 730 -28.55 -11.62 8.41
CA VAL A 730 -28.09 -10.37 7.85
C VAL A 730 -28.31 -10.39 6.34
N LEU A 731 -29.04 -9.40 5.83
CA LEU A 731 -29.22 -9.13 4.41
C LEU A 731 -28.34 -7.96 4.03
N ASN A 732 -27.38 -8.18 3.14
CA ASN A 732 -26.46 -7.18 2.62
C ASN A 732 -26.87 -6.76 1.21
N LEU A 733 -27.06 -5.48 0.99
CA LEU A 733 -27.23 -4.88 -0.34
C LEU A 733 -26.05 -3.97 -0.61
N SER A 734 -25.42 -4.07 -1.75
CA SER A 734 -24.35 -3.14 -2.14
C SER A 734 -24.49 -2.70 -3.59
N PHE A 735 -24.26 -1.41 -3.82
CA PHE A 735 -24.30 -0.79 -5.13
C PHE A 735 -23.02 -0.02 -5.36
N ASN A 736 -22.45 -0.17 -6.55
CA ASN A 736 -21.30 0.59 -7.01
C ASN A 736 -21.69 1.34 -8.27
N HIS A 737 -21.38 2.63 -8.30
CA HIS A 737 -21.57 3.49 -9.46
C HIS A 737 -20.25 4.12 -9.85
N TYR A 738 -19.91 4.07 -11.14
CA TYR A 738 -18.72 4.68 -11.72
C TYR A 738 -19.12 5.58 -12.87
N TYR A 739 -18.56 6.79 -12.88
CA TYR A 739 -18.83 7.80 -13.90
C TYR A 739 -17.52 8.38 -14.42
N ASN A 740 -17.42 8.53 -15.75
CA ASN A 740 -16.32 9.18 -16.45
C ASN A 740 -16.86 10.20 -17.46
N SER A 741 -16.51 11.49 -17.28
CA SER A 741 -17.05 12.60 -18.08
C SER A 741 -16.63 12.60 -19.55
N LEU A 742 -15.57 11.89 -19.92
CA LEU A 742 -15.04 11.85 -21.28
C LEU A 742 -15.77 10.86 -22.19
N LEU A 743 -16.55 9.97 -21.63
CA LEU A 743 -17.29 8.97 -22.40
C LEU A 743 -18.56 9.56 -23.02
N GLU A 744 -19.07 8.92 -24.05
CA GLU A 744 -20.37 9.22 -24.63
C GLU A 744 -21.48 9.01 -23.60
N SER A 745 -22.62 9.66 -23.79
CA SER A 745 -23.70 9.68 -22.80
C SER A 745 -24.18 8.29 -22.39
N SER A 746 -24.19 7.32 -23.31
CA SER A 746 -24.56 5.92 -23.06
C SER A 746 -23.60 5.16 -22.15
N ASP A 747 -22.30 5.52 -22.18
CA ASP A 747 -21.23 4.76 -21.54
C ASP A 747 -20.63 5.47 -20.31
N ARG A 748 -21.08 6.72 -20.05
CA ARG A 748 -20.55 7.54 -18.92
C ARG A 748 -20.73 6.90 -17.55
N SER A 749 -21.76 6.07 -17.38
CA SER A 749 -22.16 5.51 -16.10
C SER A 749 -22.21 4.00 -16.13
N SER A 750 -21.53 3.36 -15.18
CA SER A 750 -21.59 1.91 -14.98
C SER A 750 -22.10 1.59 -13.59
N TRP A 751 -23.07 0.68 -13.51
CA TRP A 751 -23.71 0.28 -12.25
C TRP A 751 -23.50 -1.20 -11.99
N PHE A 752 -23.21 -1.49 -10.71
CA PHE A 752 -23.10 -2.85 -10.19
C PHE A 752 -23.92 -2.97 -8.92
N GLY A 753 -24.63 -4.07 -8.78
CA GLY A 753 -25.39 -4.38 -7.58
C GLY A 753 -25.05 -5.78 -7.09
N ASN A 754 -24.97 -5.98 -5.76
CA ASN A 754 -24.80 -7.28 -5.15
C ASN A 754 -25.78 -7.45 -4.00
N ILE A 755 -26.28 -8.67 -3.80
CA ILE A 755 -27.14 -9.08 -2.71
C ILE A 755 -26.45 -10.22 -1.97
N GLY A 756 -26.33 -10.11 -0.66
CA GLY A 756 -25.77 -11.16 0.20
C GLY A 756 -26.72 -11.49 1.33
N LEU A 757 -26.93 -12.76 1.61
CA LEU A 757 -27.69 -13.26 2.74
C LEU A 757 -26.76 -14.09 3.63
N LYS A 758 -26.66 -13.75 4.91
CA LYS A 758 -25.88 -14.50 5.91
C LYS A 758 -26.80 -14.95 7.03
N TYR A 759 -26.79 -16.25 7.32
CA TYR A 759 -27.48 -16.82 8.48
C TYR A 759 -26.48 -17.52 9.39
N GLY A 760 -26.36 -17.05 10.64
CA GLY A 760 -25.48 -17.63 11.65
C GLY A 760 -26.20 -18.64 12.54
N PHE A 761 -25.70 -19.87 12.61
CA PHE A 761 -26.24 -20.91 13.47
C PHE A 761 -25.14 -21.51 14.35
N LYS A 762 -25.13 -21.18 15.64
CA LYS A 762 -24.09 -21.60 16.58
C LYS A 762 -22.68 -21.32 16.06
N ARG A 763 -21.97 -22.35 15.59
CA ARG A 763 -20.59 -22.28 15.06
C ARG A 763 -20.53 -22.36 13.54
N VAL A 764 -21.68 -22.29 12.86
CA VAL A 764 -21.78 -22.41 11.40
C VAL A 764 -22.42 -21.15 10.85
N ASP A 765 -21.78 -20.52 9.86
CA ASP A 765 -22.37 -19.42 9.09
C ASP A 765 -22.69 -19.94 7.67
N PHE A 766 -23.93 -19.77 7.24
CA PHE A 766 -24.37 -19.96 5.87
C PHE A 766 -24.43 -18.63 5.15
N MET A 767 -23.87 -18.54 3.96
CA MET A 767 -23.83 -17.31 3.18
C MET A 767 -24.24 -17.60 1.74
N LEU A 768 -25.11 -16.77 1.19
CA LEU A 768 -25.50 -16.78 -0.20
C LEU A 768 -25.25 -15.38 -0.77
N ASP A 769 -24.42 -15.28 -1.79
CA ASP A 769 -24.09 -14.03 -2.45
C ASP A 769 -24.51 -14.08 -3.92
N TRP A 770 -25.25 -13.08 -4.35
CA TRP A 770 -25.55 -12.83 -5.75
C TRP A 770 -24.82 -11.57 -6.18
N ASN A 771 -23.74 -11.74 -6.93
CA ASN A 771 -22.86 -10.66 -7.39
C ASN A 771 -23.29 -10.19 -8.78
N ASN A 772 -23.12 -8.90 -9.06
CA ASN A 772 -23.41 -8.25 -10.34
C ASN A 772 -24.84 -8.57 -10.83
N ILE A 773 -25.85 -8.26 -10.00
CA ILE A 773 -27.27 -8.54 -10.31
C ILE A 773 -27.75 -7.87 -11.62
N PHE A 774 -27.13 -6.73 -12.02
CA PHE A 774 -27.44 -6.06 -13.27
C PHE A 774 -26.78 -6.70 -14.49
N ASN A 775 -25.92 -7.71 -14.27
CA ASN A 775 -25.19 -8.41 -15.30
C ASN A 775 -24.40 -7.48 -16.25
N THR A 776 -23.80 -6.43 -15.69
CA THR A 776 -22.92 -5.53 -16.42
C THR A 776 -21.67 -6.28 -16.86
N ARG A 777 -21.47 -6.46 -18.18
CA ARG A 777 -20.43 -7.34 -18.75
C ARG A 777 -19.25 -6.56 -19.36
N ARG A 778 -19.35 -5.24 -19.45
CA ARG A 778 -18.34 -4.38 -20.05
C ARG A 778 -18.12 -3.16 -19.16
N PHE A 779 -16.88 -2.69 -19.13
CA PHE A 779 -16.53 -1.43 -18.53
C PHE A 779 -15.66 -0.63 -19.48
N ILE A 780 -16.13 0.55 -19.82
CA ILE A 780 -15.45 1.45 -20.74
C ILE A 780 -14.75 2.54 -19.93
N ASN A 781 -13.51 2.82 -20.28
CA ASN A 781 -12.73 3.91 -19.72
C ASN A 781 -12.07 4.72 -20.81
N TYR A 782 -11.95 6.03 -20.58
CA TYR A 782 -11.24 6.94 -21.45
C TYR A 782 -10.32 7.84 -20.63
N SER A 783 -9.10 8.02 -21.07
CA SER A 783 -8.11 8.85 -20.40
C SER A 783 -7.18 9.53 -21.40
N TYR A 784 -6.49 10.60 -20.95
CA TYR A 784 -5.42 11.27 -21.69
C TYR A 784 -4.12 11.18 -20.89
N ASN A 785 -3.01 11.00 -21.60
CA ASN A 785 -1.68 11.28 -21.08
C ASN A 785 -1.07 12.49 -21.85
N ASP A 786 0.23 12.70 -21.73
CA ASP A 786 0.91 13.89 -22.24
C ASP A 786 0.79 14.07 -23.77
N VAL A 787 0.68 12.97 -24.51
CA VAL A 787 0.73 12.97 -26.00
C VAL A 787 -0.24 11.99 -26.61
N SER A 788 -1.09 11.33 -25.84
CA SER A 788 -2.02 10.34 -26.38
C SER A 788 -3.33 10.27 -25.63
N SER A 789 -4.39 9.90 -26.34
CA SER A 789 -5.65 9.43 -25.74
C SER A 789 -5.64 7.91 -25.64
N TYR A 790 -6.37 7.39 -24.69
CA TYR A 790 -6.50 5.97 -24.46
C TYR A 790 -7.94 5.62 -24.12
N TYR A 791 -8.55 4.84 -24.98
CA TYR A 791 -9.86 4.21 -24.79
C TYR A 791 -9.66 2.74 -24.46
N SER A 792 -10.37 2.21 -23.49
CA SER A 792 -10.37 0.79 -23.18
C SER A 792 -11.77 0.27 -22.87
N ASP A 793 -12.08 -0.89 -23.39
CA ASP A 793 -13.31 -1.64 -23.18
C ASP A 793 -12.95 -3.01 -22.60
N TYR A 794 -13.33 -3.22 -21.36
CA TYR A 794 -13.01 -4.40 -20.58
C TYR A 794 -14.15 -5.37 -20.51
N ARG A 795 -13.86 -6.64 -20.71
CA ARG A 795 -14.77 -7.72 -20.37
C ARG A 795 -14.81 -7.92 -18.86
N LEU A 796 -16.02 -7.93 -18.31
CA LEU A 796 -16.29 -8.10 -16.89
C LEU A 796 -16.86 -9.47 -16.57
N ARG A 797 -16.80 -9.83 -15.29
CA ARG A 797 -17.49 -11.00 -14.74
C ARG A 797 -19.00 -10.81 -14.84
N SER A 798 -19.70 -11.87 -15.23
CA SER A 798 -21.16 -11.87 -15.36
C SER A 798 -21.84 -11.85 -13.98
N SER A 799 -23.14 -11.93 -13.97
CA SER A 799 -23.94 -12.23 -12.77
C SER A 799 -23.60 -13.62 -12.24
N GLU A 800 -23.30 -13.73 -10.95
CA GLU A 800 -22.79 -14.95 -10.30
C GLU A 800 -23.47 -15.17 -8.95
N ILE A 801 -23.81 -16.43 -8.65
CA ILE A 801 -24.34 -16.83 -7.35
C ILE A 801 -23.32 -17.74 -6.66
N LEU A 802 -22.99 -17.42 -5.41
CA LEU A 802 -22.03 -18.14 -4.58
C LEU A 802 -22.65 -18.52 -3.25
N PHE A 803 -22.68 -19.79 -2.94
CA PHE A 803 -23.05 -20.31 -1.63
C PHE A 803 -21.80 -20.69 -0.85
N ARG A 804 -21.72 -20.28 0.43
CA ARG A 804 -20.58 -20.57 1.31
C ARG A 804 -21.07 -21.07 2.67
N VAL A 805 -20.38 -22.06 3.20
CA VAL A 805 -20.58 -22.55 4.57
C VAL A 805 -19.27 -22.38 5.31
N ARG A 806 -19.30 -21.70 6.44
CA ARG A 806 -18.13 -21.49 7.30
C ARG A 806 -18.36 -22.14 8.66
N PHE A 807 -17.43 -22.96 9.05
CA PHE A 807 -17.38 -23.63 10.35
C PHE A 807 -16.34 -22.93 11.23
N LYS A 808 -16.72 -22.64 12.48
CA LYS A 808 -15.80 -22.14 13.51
C LYS A 808 -15.56 -23.27 14.52
N VAL A 809 -14.32 -23.71 14.65
CA VAL A 809 -13.90 -24.74 15.62
C VAL A 809 -13.20 -23.98 16.74
N PHE A 810 -13.97 -23.70 17.82
CA PHE A 810 -13.61 -22.86 18.98
C PHE A 810 -13.47 -21.38 18.78
#